data_6665e87f88f005acdf64f64b733f0c98
#
_entry.id   6665e87f88f005acdf64f64b733f0c98
#
_cell.length_a   1.000
_cell.length_b   1.000
_cell.length_c   1.000
_cell.angle_alpha   90.00
_cell.angle_beta   90.00
_cell.angle_gamma   90.00
#
_symmetry.space_group_name_H-M   'P 1'
#
loop_
_entity.id
_entity.type
_entity.pdbx_description
1 polymer ?
#
loop_
_entity_poly.entity_id
_entity_poly.type
_entity_poly.pdbx_seq_one_letter_code
_entity_poly.pdbx_strand_id
1 'polypeptide(L)'
;MKPARSKVVEAALSYAARGWRVHPLHHVVYGPDGTAVGCSCGGTTKIGDGEPTPNGCADPDSRQWGKHPRGPWRQRTTADPAAIREMWGRFRDAGVGIACGPDSDLWVLDVDGEEGMRQLADLEAAHGQIGDTWTVQTGSGGAQLYFRWPLDGRKPTNRAKMIKAGAAVAGNGIDARGDGGQVVAPPSANRNGSYRVICEADPIHAPAWLLDLVCPPVAELKARPAYVSAQVSGEGIEKRLRAYLDTVCRSVSITTAGGQDALNKAAWGIGRKVAAHPGVLSESEVYEALYAAAISAGLPHGSTVTTIRSTLAKAAQNPDPLAERAAPSTARRATAKTASAHSTEEQASDDSIEEQLPLPPGWKNPAGWSLNRRGVWIEQKDGGAARIAAGPIWIASRRRDVDTGSVYLEVAWLGGSAMMARDDALNRQRLVLLAREDAPVSSESARGIVRWLEAAEASNRGVLPESRTIGRMGWVEGADGPTWQGPCGPYHLRAEQGERQAAAAMKPKGESASWRELAAKVHAASPVALTVLAASVGSVMLARIGGMAAPFVVDLSGGSGRGKTVALRWGASAWADPRDSAAWIKPWTSSPPAVESFAAFLQNAPLMLDDTRKLNRRRREEMGGVVYQWASGQGAGRGRIDGAREVRTWRSVIFSTGEVPLPSVFGQDIGLRMRMIRIEDDPFPPEHPLVDDIEDISDWGHAGPEAAAWAASKGDAELKDIWMSWRAWFLKQLGGGNWANRASGYAATIWLGLAALEGAGVPIVQTMTDMQNNLLRWLRAGIESADVPAQAWERLEAWIASQTGRIVHHAGTESRSDPAGGWLGRSAALNTDGRSVSVVALRPDAVDAELRRWGYDPDDIYPAWRRNGRLIGEADTDGKPGARTRVIRWLGQRARLYHLATDPAPDSAGDGLVEQPAAYDN
;
A
#
# COMPACT_ATOMS: atom_id res chain seq x y z
N MET A 1 -15.39 -24.97 26.74
CA MET A 1 -15.97 -24.91 28.11
C MET A 1 -15.52 -23.64 28.81
N LYS A 2 -16.46 -22.84 29.35
CA LYS A 2 -16.12 -21.65 30.13
C LYS A 2 -15.42 -22.08 31.42
N PRO A 3 -14.24 -21.56 31.78
CA PRO A 3 -13.59 -21.91 33.04
C PRO A 3 -14.47 -21.49 34.25
N ALA A 4 -14.48 -22.28 35.32
CA ALA A 4 -15.22 -21.92 36.51
C ALA A 4 -14.68 -20.59 37.06
N ARG A 5 -15.58 -19.71 37.49
CA ARG A 5 -15.24 -18.35 38.01
C ARG A 5 -14.18 -18.31 39.09
N SER A 6 -14.15 -19.28 40.01
CA SER A 6 -13.10 -19.41 41.04
C SER A 6 -11.72 -19.63 40.42
N LYS A 7 -11.60 -20.42 39.37
CA LYS A 7 -10.32 -20.76 38.73
C LYS A 7 -9.62 -19.59 38.10
N VAL A 8 -10.35 -18.57 37.60
CA VAL A 8 -9.73 -17.40 36.96
C VAL A 8 -9.10 -16.47 37.99
N VAL A 9 -9.81 -16.20 39.08
CA VAL A 9 -9.27 -15.38 40.17
C VAL A 9 -8.10 -16.06 40.87
N GLU A 10 -8.19 -17.38 41.11
CA GLU A 10 -7.10 -18.18 41.68
C GLU A 10 -5.87 -18.15 40.80
N ALA A 11 -6.04 -18.25 39.46
CA ALA A 11 -4.92 -18.13 38.52
C ALA A 11 -4.30 -16.73 38.54
N ALA A 12 -5.12 -15.66 38.54
CA ALA A 12 -4.60 -14.29 38.63
C ALA A 12 -3.79 -14.08 39.94
N LEU A 13 -4.28 -14.64 41.09
CA LEU A 13 -3.56 -14.57 42.36
C LEU A 13 -2.28 -15.40 42.33
N SER A 14 -2.27 -16.58 41.70
CA SER A 14 -1.07 -17.40 41.57
C SER A 14 0.01 -16.72 40.71
N TYR A 15 -0.35 -16.03 39.64
CA TYR A 15 0.57 -15.21 38.83
C TYR A 15 1.13 -14.04 39.65
N ALA A 16 0.28 -13.35 40.42
CA ALA A 16 0.70 -12.28 41.31
C ALA A 16 1.67 -12.76 42.40
N ALA A 17 1.47 -13.97 42.97
CA ALA A 17 2.37 -14.57 43.91
C ALA A 17 3.76 -14.86 43.34
N ARG A 18 3.90 -14.98 42.00
CA ARG A 18 5.18 -15.06 41.28
C ARG A 18 5.81 -13.70 41.02
N GLY A 19 5.16 -12.60 41.44
CA GLY A 19 5.59 -11.22 41.14
C GLY A 19 5.08 -10.68 39.79
N TRP A 20 4.30 -11.45 39.02
CA TRP A 20 3.80 -11.01 37.73
C TRP A 20 2.56 -10.11 37.88
N ARG A 21 2.61 -8.93 37.26
CA ARG A 21 1.51 -7.97 37.36
C ARG A 21 0.39 -8.34 36.38
N VAL A 22 -0.82 -8.48 36.90
CA VAL A 22 -2.00 -8.95 36.15
C VAL A 22 -3.03 -7.87 35.97
N HIS A 23 -3.88 -8.03 34.94
CA HIS A 23 -5.03 -7.17 34.66
C HIS A 23 -6.14 -7.95 33.95
N PRO A 24 -7.41 -7.50 34.03
CA PRO A 24 -8.55 -8.21 33.43
C PRO A 24 -8.60 -7.97 31.92
N LEU A 25 -8.85 -9.05 31.16
CA LEU A 25 -9.11 -9.03 29.73
C LEU A 25 -10.61 -9.17 29.43
N HIS A 26 -11.02 -8.70 28.28
CA HIS A 26 -12.31 -9.10 27.70
C HIS A 26 -12.29 -10.61 27.44
N HIS A 27 -13.45 -11.27 27.50
CA HIS A 27 -13.58 -12.71 27.29
C HIS A 27 -14.39 -13.01 26.04
N VAL A 28 -14.24 -14.20 25.51
CA VAL A 28 -15.02 -14.71 24.39
C VAL A 28 -16.44 -15.04 24.87
N VAL A 29 -17.45 -14.59 24.13
CA VAL A 29 -18.83 -14.96 24.36
C VAL A 29 -19.16 -16.19 23.52
N TYR A 30 -19.78 -17.18 24.16
CA TYR A 30 -20.15 -18.46 23.53
C TYR A 30 -21.67 -18.54 23.37
N GLY A 31 -22.13 -19.05 22.22
CA GLY A 31 -23.52 -19.41 21.98
C GLY A 31 -23.96 -20.66 22.77
N PRO A 32 -25.27 -21.01 22.71
CA PRO A 32 -25.81 -22.18 23.38
C PRO A 32 -25.18 -23.51 22.93
N ASP A 33 -24.69 -23.57 21.70
CA ASP A 33 -24.00 -24.71 21.07
C ASP A 33 -22.50 -24.78 21.42
N GLY A 34 -22.00 -23.82 22.21
CA GLY A 34 -20.60 -23.74 22.60
C GLY A 34 -19.68 -23.11 21.56
N THR A 35 -20.22 -22.60 20.45
CA THR A 35 -19.45 -21.85 19.46
C THR A 35 -19.12 -20.44 19.95
N ALA A 36 -17.96 -19.92 19.58
CA ALA A 36 -17.59 -18.54 19.86
C ALA A 36 -18.39 -17.59 18.95
N VAL A 37 -19.19 -16.71 19.54
CA VAL A 37 -20.10 -15.80 18.83
C VAL A 37 -19.75 -14.33 18.98
N GLY A 38 -18.75 -13.98 19.79
CA GLY A 38 -18.35 -12.59 19.96
C GLY A 38 -17.35 -12.35 21.09
N CYS A 39 -17.10 -11.09 21.34
CA CYS A 39 -16.28 -10.62 22.43
C CYS A 39 -17.12 -9.82 23.45
N SER A 40 -16.82 -9.94 24.73
CA SER A 40 -17.54 -9.23 25.80
C SER A 40 -17.42 -7.69 25.78
N CYS A 41 -16.66 -7.13 24.84
CA CYS A 41 -16.63 -5.68 24.59
C CYS A 41 -17.81 -5.21 23.71
N GLY A 42 -18.60 -6.14 23.12
CA GLY A 42 -19.71 -5.82 22.23
C GLY A 42 -19.30 -5.29 20.85
N GLY A 43 -18.02 -5.41 20.48
CA GLY A 43 -17.52 -4.94 19.18
C GLY A 43 -17.39 -3.42 19.05
N THR A 44 -17.55 -2.67 20.13
CA THR A 44 -17.47 -1.20 20.13
C THR A 44 -16.49 -0.67 21.17
N THR A 45 -15.94 0.51 20.90
CA THR A 45 -15.15 1.29 21.85
C THR A 45 -15.81 2.65 22.06
N LYS A 46 -16.03 3.00 23.32
CA LYS A 46 -16.50 4.33 23.72
C LYS A 46 -15.33 5.12 24.30
N ILE A 47 -15.04 6.29 23.73
CA ILE A 47 -13.99 7.20 24.22
C ILE A 47 -14.68 8.46 24.76
N GLY A 48 -14.64 8.66 26.09
CA GLY A 48 -15.33 9.78 26.75
C GLY A 48 -16.86 9.67 26.62
N ASP A 49 -17.52 10.79 26.41
CA ASP A 49 -18.97 10.89 26.21
C ASP A 49 -19.42 10.74 24.75
N GLY A 50 -18.50 10.34 23.86
CA GLY A 50 -18.77 10.14 22.43
C GLY A 50 -19.63 8.90 22.15
N GLU A 51 -20.22 8.84 20.95
CA GLU A 51 -20.91 7.65 20.44
C GLU A 51 -19.96 6.44 20.37
N PRO A 52 -20.45 5.21 20.66
CA PRO A 52 -19.66 4.01 20.53
C PRO A 52 -19.24 3.77 19.08
N THR A 53 -17.93 3.69 18.82
CA THR A 53 -17.39 3.37 17.48
C THR A 53 -17.04 1.89 17.38
N PRO A 54 -17.23 1.24 16.20
CA PRO A 54 -16.79 -0.13 15.97
C PRO A 54 -15.29 -0.30 16.25
N ASN A 55 -14.90 -1.37 16.91
CA ASN A 55 -13.50 -1.72 17.16
C ASN A 55 -13.12 -3.02 16.44
N GLY A 56 -11.86 -3.44 16.58
CA GLY A 56 -11.37 -4.66 15.95
C GLY A 56 -12.10 -5.96 16.35
N CYS A 57 -13.00 -5.93 17.33
CA CYS A 57 -13.85 -7.07 17.72
C CYS A 57 -15.24 -7.04 17.07
N ALA A 58 -15.60 -6.01 16.31
CA ALA A 58 -16.87 -5.94 15.57
C ALA A 58 -16.92 -6.99 14.43
N ASP A 59 -15.77 -7.36 13.91
CA ASP A 59 -15.64 -8.40 12.90
C ASP A 59 -15.92 -9.79 13.51
N PRO A 60 -16.88 -10.57 12.96
CA PRO A 60 -17.15 -11.95 13.38
C PRO A 60 -15.93 -12.87 13.30
N ASP A 61 -14.95 -12.57 12.44
CA ASP A 61 -13.71 -13.32 12.26
C ASP A 61 -12.51 -12.75 13.00
N SER A 62 -12.74 -11.77 13.86
CA SER A 62 -11.68 -11.10 14.60
C SER A 62 -10.83 -12.03 15.47
N ARG A 63 -9.52 -11.94 15.28
CA ARG A 63 -8.52 -12.60 16.13
C ARG A 63 -8.34 -11.89 17.48
N GLN A 64 -9.04 -10.78 17.74
CA GLN A 64 -8.92 -9.98 18.97
C GLN A 64 -9.81 -10.46 20.10
N TRP A 65 -10.80 -11.32 19.82
CA TRP A 65 -11.72 -11.80 20.84
C TRP A 65 -10.98 -12.47 22.00
N GLY A 66 -11.23 -11.98 23.19
CA GLY A 66 -10.61 -12.49 24.44
C GLY A 66 -9.16 -12.06 24.67
N LYS A 67 -8.57 -11.24 23.81
CA LYS A 67 -7.14 -10.87 23.89
C LYS A 67 -6.88 -9.44 24.37
N HIS A 68 -7.87 -8.57 24.39
CA HIS A 68 -7.64 -7.16 24.70
C HIS A 68 -8.08 -6.77 26.12
N PRO A 69 -7.34 -5.85 26.76
CA PRO A 69 -7.60 -5.43 28.15
C PRO A 69 -8.93 -4.70 28.32
N ARG A 70 -9.46 -4.76 29.52
CA ARG A 70 -10.59 -3.96 29.99
C ARG A 70 -10.12 -2.60 30.50
N GLY A 71 -10.23 -1.56 29.67
CA GLY A 71 -9.88 -0.18 30.01
C GLY A 71 -8.36 0.08 30.06
N PRO A 72 -7.89 1.14 30.76
CA PRO A 72 -6.49 1.55 30.78
C PRO A 72 -5.62 0.62 31.62
N TRP A 73 -5.30 -0.52 31.06
CA TRP A 73 -4.64 -1.64 31.75
C TRP A 73 -3.26 -1.28 32.32
N ARG A 74 -2.46 -0.47 31.66
CA ARG A 74 -1.13 -0.08 32.12
C ARG A 74 -1.15 0.64 33.47
N GLN A 75 -2.24 1.36 33.75
CA GLN A 75 -2.45 2.05 35.04
C GLN A 75 -3.05 1.13 36.10
N ARG A 76 -3.70 0.03 35.71
CA ARG A 76 -4.44 -0.88 36.58
C ARG A 76 -3.73 -2.21 36.81
N THR A 77 -2.68 -2.50 36.06
CA THR A 77 -1.94 -3.75 36.25
C THR A 77 -1.28 -3.78 37.62
N THR A 78 -1.43 -4.88 38.34
CA THR A 78 -1.00 -5.00 39.75
C THR A 78 -0.64 -6.42 40.12
N ALA A 79 0.21 -6.61 41.15
CA ALA A 79 0.44 -7.85 41.85
C ALA A 79 -0.18 -7.87 43.24
N ASP A 80 -0.94 -6.79 43.65
CA ASP A 80 -1.61 -6.75 44.94
C ASP A 80 -2.85 -7.66 44.96
N PRO A 81 -2.90 -8.67 45.88
CA PRO A 81 -4.02 -9.61 45.97
C PRO A 81 -5.38 -8.94 46.29
N ALA A 82 -5.40 -7.83 47.04
CA ALA A 82 -6.66 -7.15 47.38
C ALA A 82 -7.24 -6.46 46.13
N ALA A 83 -6.42 -5.72 45.38
CA ALA A 83 -6.80 -5.07 44.11
C ALA A 83 -7.20 -6.12 43.06
N ILE A 84 -6.55 -7.27 42.99
CA ILE A 84 -6.94 -8.36 42.08
C ILE A 84 -8.34 -8.89 42.42
N ARG A 85 -8.64 -9.17 43.69
CA ARG A 85 -10.00 -9.61 44.09
C ARG A 85 -11.07 -8.58 43.78
N GLU A 86 -10.77 -7.30 43.97
CA GLU A 86 -11.67 -6.21 43.61
C GLU A 86 -11.93 -6.15 42.11
N MET A 87 -10.87 -6.18 41.27
CA MET A 87 -11.00 -6.13 39.80
C MET A 87 -11.84 -7.30 39.29
N TRP A 88 -11.57 -8.53 39.71
CA TRP A 88 -12.36 -9.70 39.28
C TRP A 88 -13.71 -9.82 40.00
N GLY A 89 -13.90 -9.18 41.14
CA GLY A 89 -15.21 -8.95 41.74
C GLY A 89 -16.12 -8.11 40.84
N ARG A 90 -15.56 -7.06 40.23
CA ARG A 90 -16.23 -6.18 39.26
C ARG A 90 -16.38 -6.84 37.88
N PHE A 91 -15.37 -7.57 37.42
CA PHE A 91 -15.33 -8.20 36.09
C PHE A 91 -15.28 -9.72 36.21
N ARG A 92 -16.35 -10.31 36.69
CA ARG A 92 -16.44 -11.72 37.14
C ARG A 92 -16.05 -12.78 36.09
N ASP A 93 -16.24 -12.47 34.81
CA ASP A 93 -15.95 -13.38 33.67
C ASP A 93 -14.70 -12.96 32.89
N ALA A 94 -13.93 -11.97 33.37
CA ALA A 94 -12.76 -11.45 32.66
C ALA A 94 -11.64 -12.51 32.58
N GLY A 95 -10.97 -12.58 31.43
CA GLY A 95 -9.71 -13.32 31.30
C GLY A 95 -8.58 -12.66 32.07
N VAL A 96 -7.42 -13.31 32.10
CA VAL A 96 -6.20 -12.83 32.76
C VAL A 96 -5.20 -12.37 31.71
N GLY A 97 -4.75 -11.12 31.81
CA GLY A 97 -3.58 -10.60 31.11
C GLY A 97 -2.41 -10.46 32.06
N ILE A 98 -1.19 -10.78 31.63
CA ILE A 98 0.05 -10.55 32.38
C ILE A 98 0.80 -9.42 31.66
N ALA A 99 1.22 -8.40 32.40
CA ALA A 99 2.06 -7.32 31.89
C ALA A 99 3.51 -7.77 31.77
N CYS A 100 4.13 -7.57 30.60
CA CYS A 100 5.55 -7.78 30.40
C CYS A 100 6.34 -6.51 30.72
N GLY A 101 7.55 -6.66 31.18
CA GLY A 101 8.44 -5.55 31.52
C GLY A 101 9.21 -5.78 32.84
N PRO A 102 10.07 -4.81 33.22
CA PRO A 102 10.91 -4.91 34.40
C PRO A 102 10.11 -5.07 35.70
N ASP A 103 8.91 -4.50 35.81
CA ASP A 103 8.03 -4.58 36.98
C ASP A 103 7.47 -5.98 37.24
N SER A 104 7.41 -6.84 36.24
CA SER A 104 7.02 -8.24 36.33
C SER A 104 8.23 -9.19 36.28
N ASP A 105 9.45 -8.67 36.14
CA ASP A 105 10.67 -9.43 35.84
C ASP A 105 10.46 -10.40 34.66
N LEU A 106 9.74 -9.96 33.61
CA LEU A 106 9.22 -10.85 32.58
C LEU A 106 9.21 -10.26 31.18
N TRP A 107 9.66 -11.05 30.20
CA TRP A 107 9.34 -10.86 28.80
C TRP A 107 8.96 -12.21 28.18
N VAL A 108 8.23 -12.18 27.04
CA VAL A 108 7.67 -13.40 26.45
C VAL A 108 7.96 -13.45 24.96
N LEU A 109 8.36 -14.61 24.48
CA LEU A 109 8.42 -14.96 23.07
C LEU A 109 7.09 -15.59 22.68
N ASP A 110 6.33 -14.93 21.83
CA ASP A 110 5.00 -15.35 21.37
C ASP A 110 5.14 -15.98 19.99
N VAL A 111 4.96 -17.28 19.89
CA VAL A 111 5.19 -18.12 18.71
C VAL A 111 3.83 -18.53 18.15
N ASP A 112 3.49 -18.01 16.97
CA ASP A 112 2.17 -18.17 16.38
C ASP A 112 2.09 -19.38 15.43
N GLY A 113 1.22 -20.35 15.78
CA GLY A 113 0.84 -21.47 14.92
C GLY A 113 1.99 -22.41 14.54
N GLU A 114 1.73 -23.32 13.60
CA GLU A 114 2.70 -24.33 13.15
C GLU A 114 3.94 -23.71 12.48
N GLU A 115 3.75 -22.64 11.71
CA GLU A 115 4.83 -21.95 11.01
C GLU A 115 5.81 -21.30 12.01
N GLY A 116 5.28 -20.62 13.04
CA GLY A 116 6.12 -20.06 14.11
C GLY A 116 6.88 -21.14 14.88
N MET A 117 6.23 -22.26 15.18
CA MET A 117 6.85 -23.40 15.86
C MET A 117 7.98 -24.01 15.02
N ARG A 118 7.79 -24.15 13.71
CA ARG A 118 8.82 -24.62 12.80
C ARG A 118 10.03 -23.67 12.78
N GLN A 119 9.79 -22.38 12.71
CA GLN A 119 10.85 -21.36 12.74
C GLN A 119 11.61 -21.34 14.06
N LEU A 120 10.92 -21.55 15.18
CA LEU A 120 11.58 -21.68 16.48
C LEU A 120 12.50 -22.90 16.49
N ALA A 121 12.05 -24.04 15.97
CA ALA A 121 12.85 -25.25 15.87
C ALA A 121 14.08 -25.05 14.96
N ASP A 122 13.93 -24.33 13.84
CA ASP A 122 15.06 -24.00 12.95
C ASP A 122 16.09 -23.10 13.65
N LEU A 123 15.64 -22.13 14.46
CA LEU A 123 16.51 -21.27 15.27
C LEU A 123 17.24 -22.08 16.36
N GLU A 124 16.55 -22.97 17.05
CA GLU A 124 17.15 -23.84 18.05
C GLU A 124 18.17 -24.81 17.43
N ALA A 125 17.90 -25.34 16.24
CA ALA A 125 18.84 -26.17 15.51
C ALA A 125 20.11 -25.41 15.09
N ALA A 126 19.98 -24.12 14.77
CA ALA A 126 21.10 -23.27 14.34
C ALA A 126 21.92 -22.71 15.51
N HIS A 127 21.29 -22.43 16.66
CA HIS A 127 21.91 -21.65 17.74
C HIS A 127 21.96 -22.37 19.09
N GLY A 128 21.31 -23.54 19.22
CA GLY A 128 21.19 -24.32 20.46
C GLY A 128 19.80 -24.18 21.07
N GLN A 129 19.42 -25.23 21.81
CA GLN A 129 18.11 -25.39 22.45
C GLN A 129 17.84 -24.28 23.47
N ILE A 130 16.60 -23.82 23.53
CA ILE A 130 16.08 -23.06 24.66
C ILE A 130 15.77 -24.06 25.78
N GLY A 131 16.38 -23.92 26.93
CA GLY A 131 16.10 -24.79 28.07
C GLY A 131 14.63 -24.68 28.54
N ASP A 132 14.23 -25.60 29.43
CA ASP A 132 12.89 -25.61 30.02
C ASP A 132 12.58 -24.26 30.69
N THR A 133 11.53 -23.63 30.28
CA THR A 133 11.02 -22.37 30.82
C THR A 133 9.49 -22.43 30.90
N TRP A 134 8.88 -21.55 31.67
CA TRP A 134 7.41 -21.46 31.71
C TRP A 134 6.86 -21.31 30.31
N THR A 135 6.08 -22.28 29.87
CA THR A 135 5.56 -22.32 28.52
C THR A 135 4.06 -22.51 28.52
N VAL A 136 3.37 -21.69 27.73
CA VAL A 136 1.91 -21.69 27.56
C VAL A 136 1.57 -22.03 26.13
N GLN A 137 0.75 -23.04 25.91
CA GLN A 137 0.13 -23.29 24.61
C GLN A 137 -0.99 -22.28 24.37
N THR A 138 -0.98 -21.62 23.24
CA THR A 138 -2.03 -20.66 22.84
C THR A 138 -3.25 -21.38 22.27
N GLY A 139 -4.43 -20.73 22.30
CA GLY A 139 -5.65 -21.29 21.74
C GLY A 139 -5.60 -21.56 20.23
N SER A 140 -4.59 -21.06 19.53
CA SER A 140 -4.35 -21.23 18.09
C SER A 140 -3.28 -22.29 17.78
N GLY A 141 -2.81 -23.05 18.78
CA GLY A 141 -1.81 -24.10 18.62
C GLY A 141 -0.35 -23.64 18.65
N GLY A 142 -0.08 -22.35 18.85
CA GLY A 142 1.25 -21.78 19.05
C GLY A 142 1.70 -21.88 20.52
N ALA A 143 2.82 -21.25 20.85
CA ALA A 143 3.41 -21.28 22.20
C ALA A 143 3.84 -19.89 22.67
N GLN A 144 3.80 -19.66 23.97
CA GLN A 144 4.37 -18.50 24.64
C GLN A 144 5.44 -18.98 25.60
N LEU A 145 6.72 -18.64 25.34
CA LEU A 145 7.86 -18.96 26.18
C LEU A 145 8.19 -17.73 27.04
N TYR A 146 8.22 -17.91 28.35
CA TYR A 146 8.40 -16.84 29.32
C TYR A 146 9.84 -16.80 29.81
N PHE A 147 10.45 -15.62 29.81
CA PHE A 147 11.83 -15.40 30.20
C PHE A 147 11.93 -14.29 31.23
N ARG A 148 12.91 -14.42 32.15
CA ARG A 148 13.25 -13.36 33.09
C ARG A 148 13.79 -12.15 32.38
N TRP A 149 13.60 -10.98 32.99
CA TRP A 149 14.13 -9.73 32.49
C TRP A 149 15.66 -9.75 32.40
N PRO A 150 16.29 -9.24 31.35
CA PRO A 150 17.73 -9.26 31.18
C PRO A 150 18.47 -8.49 32.30
N LEU A 151 19.54 -9.08 32.83
CA LEU A 151 20.39 -8.46 33.87
C LEU A 151 21.47 -7.55 33.31
N ASP A 152 21.74 -7.59 32.01
CA ASP A 152 22.78 -6.86 31.30
C ASP A 152 22.35 -5.46 30.84
N GLY A 153 21.21 -4.99 31.31
CA GLY A 153 20.67 -3.66 30.96
C GLY A 153 19.93 -3.60 29.63
N ARG A 154 19.89 -4.67 28.86
CA ARG A 154 19.06 -4.75 27.64
C ARG A 154 17.58 -4.71 28.01
N LYS A 155 16.78 -4.07 27.12
CA LYS A 155 15.35 -3.88 27.34
C LYS A 155 14.56 -4.45 26.19
N PRO A 156 14.11 -5.72 26.26
CA PRO A 156 13.19 -6.28 25.28
C PRO A 156 11.95 -5.39 25.16
N THR A 157 11.60 -5.02 23.93
CA THR A 157 10.42 -4.18 23.65
C THR A 157 9.35 -4.99 22.96
N ASN A 158 8.13 -4.47 22.92
CA ASN A 158 7.03 -5.10 22.22
C ASN A 158 7.25 -5.01 20.71
N ARG A 159 7.64 -6.10 20.07
CA ARG A 159 7.94 -6.18 18.64
C ARG A 159 7.12 -7.29 17.98
N ALA A 160 6.39 -6.95 16.92
CA ALA A 160 5.79 -7.90 16.01
C ALA A 160 6.76 -8.21 14.87
N LYS A 161 6.85 -9.49 14.46
CA LYS A 161 7.68 -9.98 13.36
C LYS A 161 9.18 -9.70 13.59
N MET A 162 9.75 -10.40 14.55
CA MET A 162 11.10 -10.14 15.07
C MET A 162 12.26 -10.34 14.11
N ILE A 163 12.10 -11.07 13.01
CA ILE A 163 13.21 -11.39 12.11
C ILE A 163 13.23 -10.44 10.94
N LYS A 164 13.83 -9.27 11.15
CA LYS A 164 14.32 -8.40 10.09
C LYS A 164 15.75 -8.01 10.41
N ALA A 165 16.70 -8.68 9.79
CA ALA A 165 17.94 -8.13 9.27
C ALA A 165 18.92 -9.25 8.96
N GLY A 166 19.18 -9.47 7.67
CA GLY A 166 20.47 -10.00 7.21
C GLY A 166 20.76 -11.49 7.34
N ALA A 167 19.95 -12.28 8.02
CA ALA A 167 20.04 -13.74 7.99
C ALA A 167 18.80 -14.30 7.28
N ALA A 168 19.00 -15.24 6.40
CA ALA A 168 18.00 -15.80 5.49
C ALA A 168 16.94 -16.66 6.19
N VAL A 169 16.14 -16.05 7.10
CA VAL A 169 14.91 -16.66 7.62
C VAL A 169 13.82 -15.59 7.68
N ALA A 170 13.09 -15.48 6.59
CA ALA A 170 11.88 -14.68 6.53
C ALA A 170 10.74 -15.44 7.23
N GLY A 171 10.48 -15.16 8.50
CA GLY A 171 9.40 -15.78 9.24
C GLY A 171 8.41 -14.79 9.82
N ASN A 172 7.11 -15.05 9.67
CA ASN A 172 6.01 -14.20 10.09
C ASN A 172 5.35 -14.65 11.41
N GLY A 173 5.93 -15.58 12.16
CA GLY A 173 5.27 -16.28 13.26
C GLY A 173 5.89 -16.12 14.66
N ILE A 174 6.91 -15.29 14.86
CA ILE A 174 7.54 -15.10 16.17
C ILE A 174 7.54 -13.63 16.56
N ASP A 175 6.93 -13.30 17.72
CA ASP A 175 6.81 -11.96 18.29
C ASP A 175 7.48 -11.89 19.66
N ALA A 176 8.08 -10.76 20.02
CA ALA A 176 8.50 -10.48 21.40
C ALA A 176 7.49 -9.57 22.10
N ARG A 177 7.16 -9.92 23.34
CA ARG A 177 6.35 -9.13 24.26
C ARG A 177 7.23 -8.69 25.43
N GLY A 178 7.75 -7.48 25.35
CA GLY A 178 8.63 -6.90 26.37
C GLY A 178 8.00 -5.69 27.06
N ASP A 179 8.80 -4.66 27.34
CA ASP A 179 8.34 -3.46 28.04
C ASP A 179 7.15 -2.81 27.33
N GLY A 180 6.08 -2.56 28.10
CA GLY A 180 4.81 -2.04 27.59
C GLY A 180 3.96 -3.04 26.83
N GLY A 181 4.35 -4.33 26.74
CA GLY A 181 3.58 -5.44 26.20
C GLY A 181 2.75 -6.16 27.25
N GLN A 182 1.85 -7.04 26.79
CA GLN A 182 1.07 -7.94 27.62
C GLN A 182 0.81 -9.26 26.89
N VAL A 183 0.59 -10.32 27.64
CA VAL A 183 0.19 -11.64 27.10
C VAL A 183 -1.10 -12.11 27.74
N VAL A 184 -1.81 -12.98 27.03
CA VAL A 184 -3.01 -13.67 27.54
C VAL A 184 -2.56 -14.89 28.31
N ALA A 185 -2.95 -14.99 29.58
CA ALA A 185 -2.57 -16.07 30.45
C ALA A 185 -3.69 -17.11 30.67
N PRO A 186 -3.37 -18.37 30.87
CA PRO A 186 -4.35 -19.38 31.31
C PRO A 186 -5.10 -18.95 32.60
N PRO A 187 -6.37 -19.34 32.79
CA PRO A 187 -7.20 -20.20 31.95
C PRO A 187 -8.02 -19.43 30.92
N SER A 188 -7.55 -18.26 30.47
CA SER A 188 -8.24 -17.45 29.47
C SER A 188 -8.37 -18.21 28.15
N ALA A 189 -9.31 -17.74 27.31
CA ALA A 189 -9.50 -18.26 25.98
C ALA A 189 -9.54 -17.13 24.95
N ASN A 190 -9.11 -17.41 23.75
CA ASN A 190 -9.39 -16.62 22.56
C ASN A 190 -10.46 -17.34 21.71
N ARG A 191 -10.80 -16.80 20.54
CA ARG A 191 -11.77 -17.39 19.62
C ARG A 191 -11.47 -18.86 19.26
N ASN A 192 -10.20 -19.22 19.16
CA ASN A 192 -9.74 -20.52 18.64
C ASN A 192 -9.59 -21.57 19.74
N GLY A 193 -9.55 -21.17 21.02
CA GLY A 193 -9.43 -22.11 22.12
C GLY A 193 -8.86 -21.49 23.40
N SER A 194 -8.65 -22.35 24.39
CA SER A 194 -8.15 -21.97 25.71
C SER A 194 -6.62 -22.00 25.75
N TYR A 195 -6.05 -21.08 26.50
CA TYR A 195 -4.63 -21.08 26.87
C TYR A 195 -4.37 -22.11 27.97
N ARG A 196 -3.27 -22.86 27.87
CA ARG A 196 -2.89 -23.90 28.82
C ARG A 196 -1.40 -23.85 29.12
N VAL A 197 -1.02 -23.99 30.38
CA VAL A 197 0.39 -24.22 30.74
C VAL A 197 0.78 -25.63 30.30
N ILE A 198 1.88 -25.73 29.55
CA ILE A 198 2.43 -27.00 29.06
C ILE A 198 3.81 -27.31 29.68
N CYS A 199 4.48 -26.29 30.21
CA CYS A 199 5.68 -26.45 31.03
C CYS A 199 5.61 -25.47 32.22
N GLU A 200 5.71 -26.00 33.47
CA GLU A 200 5.60 -25.23 34.71
C GLU A 200 6.98 -24.87 35.30
N ALA A 201 8.07 -25.05 34.55
CA ALA A 201 9.39 -24.62 34.98
C ALA A 201 9.40 -23.10 35.24
N ASP A 202 10.19 -22.64 36.21
CA ASP A 202 10.33 -21.20 36.43
C ASP A 202 10.97 -20.53 35.19
N PRO A 203 10.59 -19.28 34.85
CA PRO A 203 11.20 -18.56 33.73
C PRO A 203 12.71 -18.47 33.89
N ILE A 204 13.44 -18.89 32.88
CA ILE A 204 14.91 -18.79 32.80
C ILE A 204 15.31 -17.44 32.17
N HIS A 205 16.57 -17.05 32.27
CA HIS A 205 17.13 -16.04 31.40
C HIS A 205 17.27 -16.60 29.99
N ALA A 206 16.85 -15.83 28.99
CA ALA A 206 16.96 -16.26 27.61
C ALA A 206 18.40 -16.52 27.21
N PRO A 207 18.67 -17.53 26.36
CA PRO A 207 20.00 -17.75 25.80
C PRO A 207 20.51 -16.46 25.10
N ALA A 208 21.83 -16.25 25.16
CA ALA A 208 22.43 -15.04 24.62
C ALA A 208 22.04 -14.80 23.14
N TRP A 209 22.05 -15.86 22.32
CA TRP A 209 21.67 -15.78 20.90
C TRP A 209 20.23 -15.29 20.70
N LEU A 210 19.28 -15.76 21.54
CA LEU A 210 17.88 -15.34 21.45
C LEU A 210 17.72 -13.88 21.89
N LEU A 211 18.41 -13.50 22.96
CA LEU A 211 18.39 -12.13 23.45
C LEU A 211 19.04 -11.17 22.45
N ASP A 212 20.10 -11.59 21.73
CA ASP A 212 20.74 -10.82 20.67
C ASP A 212 19.81 -10.60 19.47
N LEU A 213 18.96 -11.56 19.12
CA LEU A 213 17.94 -11.43 18.10
C LEU A 213 16.83 -10.46 18.51
N VAL A 214 16.36 -10.56 19.77
CA VAL A 214 15.26 -9.74 20.30
C VAL A 214 15.71 -8.32 20.60
N CYS A 215 16.88 -8.17 21.20
CA CYS A 215 17.43 -6.93 21.71
C CYS A 215 18.95 -6.95 21.51
N PRO A 216 19.46 -6.64 20.28
CA PRO A 216 20.89 -6.63 20.01
C PRO A 216 21.64 -5.81 21.06
N PRO A 217 22.84 -6.21 21.46
CA PRO A 217 23.64 -5.45 22.41
C PRO A 217 23.83 -4.04 21.85
N VAL A 218 23.60 -3.04 22.68
CA VAL A 218 23.97 -1.67 22.36
C VAL A 218 25.49 -1.70 22.17
N ALA A 219 25.95 -1.56 20.91
CA ALA A 219 27.36 -1.41 20.65
C ALA A 219 27.87 -0.34 21.61
N GLU A 220 28.88 -0.68 22.42
CA GLU A 220 29.44 0.21 23.44
C GLU A 220 29.63 1.59 22.79
N LEU A 221 28.76 2.51 23.12
CA LEU A 221 29.01 3.93 22.89
C LEU A 221 30.28 4.18 23.67
N LYS A 222 31.46 4.14 22.98
CA LYS A 222 32.72 4.60 23.54
C LYS A 222 32.41 5.84 24.32
N ALA A 223 32.70 5.81 25.63
CA ALA A 223 32.45 6.90 26.55
C ALA A 223 32.98 8.16 25.90
N ARG A 224 32.09 9.09 25.54
CA ARG A 224 32.48 10.42 25.12
C ARG A 224 33.27 11.02 26.29
N PRO A 225 34.48 11.52 26.07
CA PRO A 225 35.22 12.17 27.14
C PRO A 225 34.35 13.27 27.76
N ALA A 226 34.32 13.33 29.08
CA ALA A 226 33.59 14.34 29.81
C ALA A 226 33.97 15.70 29.27
N TYR A 227 32.98 16.39 28.72
CA TYR A 227 33.18 17.72 28.14
C TYR A 227 33.33 18.74 29.26
N VAL A 228 34.50 19.31 29.39
CA VAL A 228 34.73 20.45 30.25
C VAL A 228 34.08 21.67 29.59
N SER A 229 33.05 22.21 30.22
CA SER A 229 32.31 23.40 29.82
C SER A 229 33.24 24.60 29.69
N ALA A 230 33.58 25.00 28.46
CA ALA A 230 34.04 26.36 28.21
C ALA A 230 32.83 27.29 28.22
N GLN A 231 32.83 28.30 29.02
CA GLN A 231 31.78 29.32 29.11
C GLN A 231 31.65 30.05 27.77
N VAL A 232 30.58 29.74 27.01
CA VAL A 232 30.20 30.53 25.85
C VAL A 232 29.26 31.63 26.31
N SER A 233 29.41 32.84 25.83
CA SER A 233 28.58 34.00 26.16
C SER A 233 27.10 33.75 25.84
N GLY A 234 26.17 34.05 26.74
CA GLY A 234 24.75 33.68 26.69
C GLY A 234 23.98 34.15 25.45
N GLU A 235 24.36 35.24 24.81
CA GLU A 235 23.66 35.84 23.66
C GLU A 235 23.65 34.94 22.40
N GLY A 236 24.71 34.20 22.14
CA GLY A 236 24.82 33.33 20.99
C GLY A 236 23.94 32.05 21.11
N ILE A 237 23.78 31.53 22.32
CA ILE A 237 22.98 30.36 22.61
C ILE A 237 21.49 30.70 22.54
N GLU A 238 21.07 31.81 23.09
CA GLU A 238 19.70 32.30 23.05
C GLU A 238 19.19 32.46 21.61
N LYS A 239 19.94 33.16 20.77
CA LYS A 239 19.58 33.31 19.34
C LYS A 239 19.41 31.99 18.61
N ARG A 240 20.24 31.00 18.92
CA ARG A 240 20.16 29.66 18.31
C ARG A 240 19.01 28.83 18.85
N LEU A 241 18.68 28.91 20.13
CA LEU A 241 17.54 28.24 20.74
C LEU A 241 16.23 28.83 20.21
N ARG A 242 16.11 30.16 20.09
CA ARG A 242 14.94 30.81 19.50
C ARG A 242 14.75 30.42 18.03
N ALA A 243 15.82 30.44 17.24
CA ALA A 243 15.77 29.99 15.84
C ALA A 243 15.36 28.51 15.70
N TYR A 244 15.79 27.65 16.63
CA TYR A 244 15.38 26.26 16.67
C TYR A 244 13.88 26.11 17.07
N LEU A 245 13.42 26.85 18.08
CA LEU A 245 12.02 26.92 18.50
C LEU A 245 11.12 27.37 17.34
N ASP A 246 11.47 28.41 16.63
CA ASP A 246 10.74 28.91 15.46
C ASP A 246 10.66 27.86 14.35
N THR A 247 11.73 27.11 14.16
CA THR A 247 11.77 26.05 13.14
C THR A 247 10.84 24.91 13.48
N VAL A 248 10.84 24.42 14.72
CA VAL A 248 9.97 23.32 15.15
C VAL A 248 8.50 23.76 15.22
N CYS A 249 8.20 24.99 15.64
CA CYS A 249 6.86 25.57 15.64
C CYS A 249 6.31 25.68 14.21
N ARG A 250 7.10 26.14 13.24
CA ARG A 250 6.70 26.15 11.83
C ARG A 250 6.40 24.74 11.32
N SER A 251 7.20 23.74 11.68
CA SER A 251 6.97 22.36 11.26
C SER A 251 5.64 21.80 11.80
N VAL A 252 5.21 22.21 12.99
CA VAL A 252 3.90 21.85 13.57
C VAL A 252 2.77 22.56 12.83
N SER A 253 2.89 23.88 12.61
CA SER A 253 1.83 24.73 12.03
C SER A 253 1.45 24.32 10.59
N ILE A 254 2.37 23.76 9.81
CA ILE A 254 2.13 23.35 8.41
C ILE A 254 1.70 21.87 8.26
N THR A 255 1.56 21.13 9.37
CA THR A 255 1.26 19.69 9.31
C THR A 255 -0.25 19.47 9.34
N THR A 256 -0.83 19.05 8.21
CA THR A 256 -2.26 18.78 8.04
C THR A 256 -2.67 17.34 8.38
N ALA A 257 -1.73 16.39 8.38
CA ALA A 257 -1.97 14.99 8.77
C ALA A 257 -0.85 14.50 9.70
N GLY A 258 -1.19 13.88 10.85
CA GLY A 258 -0.21 13.45 11.86
C GLY A 258 0.32 14.58 12.74
N GLY A 259 -0.41 15.69 12.89
CA GLY A 259 -0.01 16.87 13.64
C GLY A 259 0.34 16.58 15.11
N GLN A 260 -0.28 15.60 15.74
CA GLN A 260 0.02 15.19 17.11
C GLN A 260 1.45 14.59 17.23
N ASP A 261 1.88 13.82 16.22
CA ASP A 261 3.24 13.27 16.15
C ASP A 261 4.29 14.34 15.89
N ALA A 262 3.97 15.32 15.03
CA ALA A 262 4.83 16.46 14.76
C ALA A 262 5.02 17.32 16.02
N LEU A 263 3.94 17.58 16.76
CA LEU A 263 3.95 18.28 18.02
C LEU A 263 4.78 17.54 19.09
N ASN A 264 4.63 16.24 19.19
CA ASN A 264 5.39 15.41 20.13
C ASN A 264 6.91 15.47 19.84
N LYS A 265 7.30 15.35 18.57
CA LYS A 265 8.70 15.47 18.13
C LYS A 265 9.26 16.86 18.34
N ALA A 266 8.48 17.90 18.07
CA ALA A 266 8.86 19.30 18.30
C ALA A 266 9.11 19.57 19.79
N ALA A 267 8.16 19.20 20.65
CA ALA A 267 8.26 19.36 22.11
C ALA A 267 9.46 18.57 22.69
N TRP A 268 9.70 17.36 22.22
CA TRP A 268 10.84 16.54 22.60
C TRP A 268 12.18 17.19 22.21
N GLY A 269 12.30 17.64 20.95
CA GLY A 269 13.53 18.22 20.41
C GLY A 269 13.92 19.52 21.12
N ILE A 270 12.98 20.45 21.26
CA ILE A 270 13.26 21.74 21.93
C ILE A 270 13.42 21.58 23.44
N GLY A 271 12.60 20.76 24.09
CA GLY A 271 12.66 20.53 25.54
C GLY A 271 14.02 20.01 26.01
N ARG A 272 14.64 19.09 25.26
CA ARG A 272 16.00 18.59 25.53
C ARG A 272 17.06 19.66 25.42
N LYS A 273 16.92 20.57 24.45
CA LYS A 273 17.89 21.67 24.23
C LYS A 273 17.76 22.76 25.29
N VAL A 274 16.52 23.06 25.67
CA VAL A 274 16.26 24.02 26.77
C VAL A 274 16.76 23.44 28.10
N ALA A 275 16.56 22.19 28.38
CA ALA A 275 17.09 21.52 29.56
C ALA A 275 18.62 21.52 29.64
N ALA A 276 19.33 21.48 28.49
CA ALA A 276 20.77 21.55 28.41
C ALA A 276 21.32 22.99 28.59
N HIS A 277 20.46 24.01 28.47
CA HIS A 277 20.83 25.45 28.60
C HIS A 277 19.83 26.16 29.52
N PRO A 278 19.82 25.86 30.83
CA PRO A 278 18.86 26.44 31.78
C PRO A 278 19.04 27.95 31.90
N GLY A 279 17.92 28.66 32.00
CA GLY A 279 17.88 30.13 32.12
C GLY A 279 17.95 30.88 30.79
N VAL A 280 18.06 30.22 29.65
CA VAL A 280 18.11 30.91 28.33
C VAL A 280 16.71 31.09 27.73
N LEU A 281 15.85 30.06 27.76
CA LEU A 281 14.43 30.14 27.47
C LEU A 281 13.64 29.50 28.63
N SER A 282 12.54 30.10 28.99
CA SER A 282 11.65 29.52 30.00
C SER A 282 10.80 28.38 29.39
N GLU A 283 10.45 27.42 30.24
CA GLU A 283 9.51 26.32 29.81
C GLU A 283 8.16 26.92 29.38
N SER A 284 7.73 28.03 29.98
CA SER A 284 6.51 28.74 29.62
C SER A 284 6.57 29.33 28.20
N GLU A 285 7.66 29.96 27.82
CA GLU A 285 7.84 30.50 26.45
C GLU A 285 7.78 29.37 25.41
N VAL A 286 8.43 28.25 25.69
CA VAL A 286 8.45 27.09 24.81
C VAL A 286 7.05 26.46 24.71
N TYR A 287 6.36 26.35 25.84
CA TYR A 287 5.01 25.86 25.91
C TYR A 287 4.04 26.69 25.06
N GLU A 288 4.03 28.02 25.26
CA GLU A 288 3.16 28.97 24.56
C GLU A 288 3.40 28.96 23.04
N ALA A 289 4.65 28.90 22.61
CA ALA A 289 5.01 28.86 21.21
C ALA A 289 4.55 27.55 20.53
N LEU A 290 4.77 26.41 21.18
CA LEU A 290 4.32 25.11 20.68
C LEU A 290 2.79 25.00 20.69
N TYR A 291 2.14 25.55 21.71
CA TYR A 291 0.69 25.56 21.83
C TYR A 291 0.06 26.42 20.72
N ALA A 292 0.55 27.63 20.49
CA ALA A 292 0.08 28.48 19.39
C ALA A 292 0.26 27.82 18.01
N ALA A 293 1.40 27.17 17.79
CA ALA A 293 1.65 26.45 16.56
C ALA A 293 0.70 25.24 16.35
N ALA A 294 0.39 24.52 17.42
CA ALA A 294 -0.51 23.37 17.37
C ALA A 294 -1.96 23.78 17.14
N ILE A 295 -2.44 24.85 17.78
CA ILE A 295 -3.79 25.39 17.56
C ILE A 295 -3.92 25.95 16.14
N SER A 296 -2.91 26.61 15.62
CA SER A 296 -2.84 27.07 14.22
C SER A 296 -2.93 25.91 13.23
N ALA A 297 -2.40 24.73 13.59
CA ALA A 297 -2.50 23.50 12.81
C ALA A 297 -3.84 22.76 12.98
N GLY A 298 -4.80 23.30 13.76
CA GLY A 298 -6.11 22.70 14.00
C GLY A 298 -6.10 21.53 14.99
N LEU A 299 -5.08 21.38 15.83
CA LEU A 299 -5.03 20.30 16.83
C LEU A 299 -5.98 20.56 18.00
N PRO A 300 -6.67 19.51 18.55
CA PRO A 300 -7.60 19.67 19.65
C PRO A 300 -6.92 20.16 20.93
N HIS A 301 -7.52 21.15 21.63
CA HIS A 301 -6.98 21.79 22.84
C HIS A 301 -6.52 20.78 23.92
N GLY A 302 -7.37 19.83 24.31
CA GLY A 302 -7.09 18.91 25.42
C GLY A 302 -5.89 17.99 25.17
N SER A 303 -5.80 17.42 23.98
CA SER A 303 -4.66 16.55 23.60
C SER A 303 -3.37 17.34 23.41
N THR A 304 -3.44 18.56 22.88
CA THR A 304 -2.30 19.46 22.70
C THR A 304 -1.66 19.81 24.02
N VAL A 305 -2.44 20.26 25.01
CA VAL A 305 -1.94 20.59 26.36
C VAL A 305 -1.26 19.39 27.01
N THR A 306 -1.90 18.23 26.95
CA THR A 306 -1.36 16.98 27.55
C THR A 306 -0.06 16.57 26.88
N THR A 307 0.02 16.62 25.53
CA THR A 307 1.22 16.24 24.78
C THR A 307 2.39 17.16 25.08
N ILE A 308 2.21 18.49 25.02
CA ILE A 308 3.29 19.42 25.28
C ILE A 308 3.85 19.24 26.69
N ARG A 309 2.99 19.28 27.72
CA ARG A 309 3.43 19.16 29.12
C ARG A 309 4.15 17.84 29.41
N SER A 310 3.56 16.71 29.00
CA SER A 310 4.13 15.39 29.25
C SER A 310 5.46 15.19 28.51
N THR A 311 5.58 15.75 27.33
CA THR A 311 6.80 15.59 26.50
C THR A 311 7.92 16.52 26.95
N LEU A 312 7.63 17.77 27.34
CA LEU A 312 8.63 18.67 27.91
C LEU A 312 9.18 18.12 29.24
N ALA A 313 8.33 17.65 30.14
CA ALA A 313 8.75 17.01 31.40
C ALA A 313 9.67 15.79 31.20
N LYS A 314 9.40 14.97 30.19
CA LYS A 314 10.28 13.82 29.81
C LYS A 314 11.57 14.27 29.13
N ALA A 315 11.49 15.32 28.28
CA ALA A 315 12.64 15.88 27.59
C ALA A 315 13.64 16.53 28.55
N ALA A 316 13.17 17.15 29.63
CA ALA A 316 13.98 17.73 30.70
C ALA A 316 14.90 16.72 31.39
N GLN A 317 14.53 15.46 31.42
CA GLN A 317 15.34 14.37 31.98
C GLN A 317 16.44 13.85 31.04
N ASN A 318 16.47 14.33 29.79
CA ASN A 318 17.41 13.89 28.74
C ASN A 318 18.02 15.08 27.98
N PRO A 319 18.82 15.95 28.63
CA PRO A 319 19.36 17.13 28.02
C PRO A 319 20.26 16.82 26.80
N ASP A 320 20.19 17.68 25.77
CA ASP A 320 20.93 17.54 24.50
C ASP A 320 21.41 18.92 24.06
N PRO A 321 22.68 19.32 24.39
CA PRO A 321 23.17 20.66 24.08
C PRO A 321 23.22 20.92 22.57
N LEU A 322 23.09 22.19 22.19
CA LEU A 322 23.28 22.64 20.81
C LEU A 322 24.72 22.37 20.37
N ALA A 323 24.91 21.67 19.26
CA ALA A 323 26.24 21.44 18.71
C ALA A 323 26.95 22.76 18.40
N GLU A 324 28.17 22.95 18.91
CA GLU A 324 28.98 24.13 18.60
C GLU A 324 29.35 24.16 17.12
N ARG A 325 29.11 25.30 16.48
CA ARG A 325 29.73 25.63 15.19
C ARG A 325 31.13 26.13 15.49
N ALA A 326 32.14 25.31 15.20
CA ALA A 326 33.53 25.74 15.33
C ALA A 326 33.78 26.99 14.47
N ALA A 327 34.08 28.12 15.12
CA ALA A 327 34.71 29.23 14.46
C ALA A 327 36.16 28.85 14.11
N PRO A 328 36.77 29.39 13.05
CA PRO A 328 38.15 29.08 12.70
C PRO A 328 39.11 29.58 13.77
N SER A 329 39.62 28.67 14.59
CA SER A 329 40.63 28.98 15.59
C SER A 329 42.02 28.84 14.98
N THR A 330 42.70 29.97 14.84
CA THR A 330 44.14 30.03 14.80
C THR A 330 44.67 29.83 16.23
N ALA A 331 45.18 28.64 16.56
CA ALA A 331 46.21 28.46 17.59
C ALA A 331 46.73 27.01 17.53
N ARG A 332 47.84 26.87 17.05
CA ARG A 332 49.10 26.25 17.35
C ARG A 332 49.17 25.35 18.59
N ARG A 333 49.64 24.09 18.32
CA ARG A 333 50.74 23.36 18.95
C ARG A 333 50.58 22.88 20.39
N ALA A 334 50.58 21.60 20.66
CA ALA A 334 51.77 20.83 21.05
C ALA A 334 51.41 19.42 21.51
N THR A 335 52.18 18.49 21.00
CA THR A 335 52.70 17.27 21.63
C THR A 335 51.73 16.22 22.17
N ALA A 336 51.68 15.11 21.47
CA ALA A 336 52.11 13.85 22.08
C ALA A 336 52.62 12.91 20.97
N LYS A 337 53.93 12.74 20.94
CA LYS A 337 54.63 11.58 20.41
C LYS A 337 54.31 10.42 21.31
N THR A 338 53.81 9.29 20.75
CA THR A 338 54.43 7.98 20.98
C THR A 338 53.79 6.98 20.04
N ALA A 339 54.65 6.42 19.24
CA ALA A 339 54.80 5.05 18.81
C ALA A 339 53.70 4.47 17.89
N SER A 340 53.95 4.35 16.62
CA SER A 340 54.53 3.12 16.17
C SER A 340 55.22 3.36 14.81
N ALA A 341 56.49 3.24 14.79
CA ALA A 341 57.25 2.98 13.59
C ALA A 341 56.85 1.62 13.08
N HIS A 342 56.29 1.59 11.87
CA HIS A 342 56.50 0.55 10.86
C HIS A 342 55.81 0.98 9.58
N SER A 343 56.62 1.25 8.66
CA SER A 343 56.55 1.23 7.21
C SER A 343 56.95 2.52 6.50
N THR A 344 58.18 2.93 6.74
CA THR A 344 58.95 3.65 5.76
C THR A 344 59.80 2.56 5.09
N GLU A 345 59.33 1.99 3.98
CA GLU A 345 60.09 1.29 2.96
C GLU A 345 59.09 0.56 2.03
N GLU A 346 58.59 1.33 1.07
CA GLU A 346 58.15 0.83 -0.26
C GLU A 346 57.80 2.04 -1.12
N GLN A 347 58.75 2.91 -1.27
CA GLN A 347 58.87 3.80 -2.41
C GLN A 347 60.11 3.39 -3.13
N ALA A 348 59.99 2.41 -3.98
CA ALA A 348 60.92 2.20 -5.13
C ALA A 348 60.33 1.10 -6.02
N SER A 349 60.19 1.44 -7.30
CA SER A 349 60.19 0.54 -8.45
C SER A 349 59.17 -0.57 -8.53
N ASP A 350 57.98 -0.21 -9.08
CA ASP A 350 57.34 -1.07 -10.06
C ASP A 350 56.60 -0.20 -11.10
N ASP A 351 57.31 0.53 -11.90
CA ASP A 351 56.87 1.24 -13.11
C ASP A 351 56.88 0.28 -14.32
N SER A 352 56.33 -0.88 -14.16
CA SER A 352 56.13 -1.77 -15.30
C SER A 352 54.73 -2.46 -15.20
N ILE A 353 53.87 -2.02 -16.11
CA ILE A 353 52.48 -2.40 -16.34
C ILE A 353 51.49 -1.52 -15.56
N GLU A 354 51.38 -0.24 -15.88
CA GLU A 354 50.17 0.57 -15.68
C GLU A 354 49.06 0.04 -16.57
N GLU A 355 48.33 -0.95 -16.10
CA GLU A 355 47.00 -1.22 -16.57
C GLU A 355 46.15 0.00 -16.15
N GLN A 356 45.90 0.89 -17.10
CA GLN A 356 45.21 2.16 -16.89
C GLN A 356 43.81 1.92 -16.34
N LEU A 357 43.38 2.71 -15.37
CA LEU A 357 41.98 2.77 -14.93
C LEU A 357 41.08 3.15 -16.12
N PRO A 358 39.86 2.61 -16.26
CA PRO A 358 38.95 2.94 -17.37
C PRO A 358 38.30 4.30 -17.14
N LEU A 359 39.12 5.35 -17.09
CA LEU A 359 38.68 6.73 -16.89
C LEU A 359 38.14 7.33 -18.20
N PRO A 360 37.21 8.28 -18.13
CA PRO A 360 36.77 9.04 -19.31
C PRO A 360 37.95 9.69 -20.03
N PRO A 361 37.97 9.71 -21.38
CA PRO A 361 39.03 10.36 -22.14
C PRO A 361 39.22 11.83 -21.73
N GLY A 362 40.44 12.24 -21.46
CA GLY A 362 40.73 13.59 -21.02
C GLY A 362 40.53 13.86 -19.52
N TRP A 363 40.30 12.81 -18.71
CA TRP A 363 40.18 12.92 -17.25
C TRP A 363 41.36 13.65 -16.62
N LYS A 364 41.06 14.55 -15.67
CA LYS A 364 42.06 15.27 -14.89
C LYS A 364 41.79 15.08 -13.41
N ASN A 365 42.76 14.70 -12.63
CA ASN A 365 42.66 14.73 -11.19
C ASN A 365 42.49 16.18 -10.70
N PRO A 366 41.55 16.45 -9.78
CA PRO A 366 41.45 17.77 -9.17
C PRO A 366 42.75 18.18 -8.44
N ALA A 367 43.01 19.47 -8.33
CA ALA A 367 44.18 19.96 -7.63
C ALA A 367 44.25 19.46 -6.18
N GLY A 368 45.41 18.92 -5.79
CA GLY A 368 45.60 18.32 -4.46
C GLY A 368 44.97 16.91 -4.29
N TRP A 369 44.54 16.26 -5.37
CA TRP A 369 44.01 14.90 -5.34
C TRP A 369 44.72 14.02 -6.35
N SER A 370 44.86 12.74 -6.01
CA SER A 370 45.31 11.72 -6.95
C SER A 370 44.47 10.46 -6.90
N LEU A 371 44.27 9.83 -8.05
CA LEU A 371 43.56 8.59 -8.24
C LEU A 371 44.48 7.58 -8.92
N ASN A 372 44.63 6.40 -8.32
CA ASN A 372 45.35 5.26 -8.88
C ASN A 372 44.67 3.95 -8.49
N ARG A 373 45.19 2.81 -8.94
CA ARG A 373 44.61 1.49 -8.62
C ARG A 373 44.52 1.18 -7.11
N ARG A 374 45.38 1.81 -6.30
CA ARG A 374 45.37 1.61 -4.85
C ARG A 374 44.31 2.46 -4.13
N GLY A 375 43.68 3.44 -4.80
CA GLY A 375 42.62 4.24 -4.21
C GLY A 375 42.64 5.72 -4.59
N VAL A 376 41.95 6.50 -3.76
CA VAL A 376 41.90 7.99 -3.84
C VAL A 376 42.74 8.56 -2.74
N TRP A 377 43.56 9.55 -3.05
CA TRP A 377 44.49 10.21 -2.13
C TRP A 377 44.29 11.73 -2.15
N ILE A 378 44.55 12.39 -1.03
CA ILE A 378 44.54 13.83 -0.91
C ILE A 378 45.91 14.31 -0.38
N GLU A 379 46.49 15.34 -1.00
CA GLU A 379 47.71 15.96 -0.56
C GLU A 379 47.53 16.68 0.79
N GLN A 380 48.49 16.50 1.65
CA GLN A 380 48.51 17.17 2.97
C GLN A 380 49.46 18.37 2.94
N LYS A 381 49.28 19.31 3.87
CA LYS A 381 50.06 20.55 3.97
C LYS A 381 51.55 20.32 4.27
N ASP A 382 51.92 19.15 4.75
CA ASP A 382 53.27 18.74 5.09
C ASP A 382 53.98 18.01 3.91
N GLY A 383 53.39 18.01 2.72
CA GLY A 383 53.93 17.36 1.52
C GLY A 383 53.64 15.85 1.42
N GLY A 384 52.94 15.27 2.40
CA GLY A 384 52.48 13.87 2.36
C GLY A 384 51.14 13.74 1.65
N ALA A 385 50.75 12.48 1.38
CA ALA A 385 49.42 12.15 0.85
C ALA A 385 48.64 11.22 1.80
N ALA A 386 47.37 11.55 2.06
CA ALA A 386 46.49 10.71 2.88
C ALA A 386 45.55 9.92 2.00
N ARG A 387 45.44 8.64 2.26
CA ARG A 387 44.53 7.74 1.52
C ARG A 387 43.09 7.96 2.01
N ILE A 388 42.19 8.30 1.09
CA ILE A 388 40.75 8.56 1.37
C ILE A 388 39.90 7.34 1.11
N ALA A 389 40.12 6.61 0.04
CA ALA A 389 39.42 5.41 -0.30
C ALA A 389 40.38 4.21 -0.49
N ALA A 390 39.97 3.03 -0.02
CA ALA A 390 40.77 1.80 -0.08
C ALA A 390 40.89 1.18 -1.48
N GLY A 391 40.13 1.68 -2.43
CA GLY A 391 40.14 1.35 -3.85
C GLY A 391 39.80 2.57 -4.70
N PRO A 392 40.06 2.50 -6.02
CA PRO A 392 39.69 3.58 -6.93
C PRO A 392 38.19 3.72 -7.05
N ILE A 393 37.71 4.94 -7.00
CA ILE A 393 36.31 5.32 -7.23
C ILE A 393 36.28 6.65 -7.99
N TRP A 394 35.52 6.71 -9.08
CA TRP A 394 35.46 7.86 -9.98
C TRP A 394 34.08 8.07 -10.57
N ILE A 395 33.84 9.18 -11.28
CA ILE A 395 32.64 9.42 -12.06
C ILE A 395 32.90 8.99 -13.51
N ALA A 396 32.18 7.99 -13.98
CA ALA A 396 32.33 7.47 -15.33
C ALA A 396 31.52 8.27 -16.37
N SER A 397 30.33 8.74 -15.99
CA SER A 397 29.46 9.54 -16.87
C SER A 397 28.48 10.41 -16.08
N ARG A 398 27.95 11.43 -16.76
CA ARG A 398 26.80 12.22 -16.32
C ARG A 398 25.59 11.92 -17.17
N ARG A 399 24.44 11.83 -16.56
CA ARG A 399 23.18 11.61 -17.27
C ARG A 399 22.12 12.60 -16.81
N ARG A 400 21.40 13.17 -17.76
CA ARG A 400 20.28 14.06 -17.46
C ARG A 400 18.97 13.35 -17.72
N ASP A 401 18.11 13.32 -16.72
CA ASP A 401 16.76 12.78 -16.83
C ASP A 401 15.92 13.67 -17.75
N VAL A 402 15.26 13.06 -18.73
CA VAL A 402 14.51 13.81 -19.76
C VAL A 402 13.18 14.37 -19.25
N ASP A 403 12.55 13.73 -18.26
CA ASP A 403 11.29 14.17 -17.68
C ASP A 403 11.49 15.23 -16.59
N THR A 404 12.47 15.04 -15.70
CA THR A 404 12.65 15.89 -14.53
C THR A 404 13.80 16.89 -14.67
N GLY A 405 14.68 16.72 -15.65
CA GLY A 405 15.90 17.52 -15.78
C GLY A 405 16.98 17.20 -14.75
N SER A 406 16.69 16.29 -13.80
CA SER A 406 17.60 15.90 -12.73
C SER A 406 18.88 15.28 -13.27
N VAL A 407 20.00 15.51 -12.57
CA VAL A 407 21.30 14.97 -12.95
C VAL A 407 21.59 13.70 -12.16
N TYR A 408 22.07 12.69 -12.86
CA TYR A 408 22.57 11.44 -12.31
C TYR A 408 24.05 11.27 -12.62
N LEU A 409 24.79 10.71 -11.68
CA LEU A 409 26.20 10.37 -11.83
C LEU A 409 26.36 8.86 -11.86
N GLU A 410 27.10 8.38 -12.81
CA GLU A 410 27.59 7.00 -12.81
C GLU A 410 28.88 6.95 -11.98
N VAL A 411 28.76 6.46 -10.76
CA VAL A 411 29.89 6.28 -9.86
C VAL A 411 30.46 4.89 -10.10
N ALA A 412 31.71 4.81 -10.52
CA ALA A 412 32.39 3.56 -10.91
C ALA A 412 33.56 3.26 -9.98
N TRP A 413 33.86 1.97 -9.87
CA TRP A 413 35.01 1.41 -9.16
C TRP A 413 35.53 0.17 -9.88
N LEU A 414 36.65 -0.40 -9.46
CA LEU A 414 37.10 -1.67 -10.01
C LEU A 414 36.11 -2.78 -9.65
N GLY A 415 35.50 -3.36 -10.67
CA GLY A 415 34.52 -4.43 -10.50
C GLY A 415 33.07 -4.00 -10.65
N GLY A 416 32.76 -2.69 -10.75
CA GLY A 416 31.37 -2.26 -10.92
C GLY A 416 31.13 -0.78 -11.12
N SER A 417 29.86 -0.42 -11.34
CA SER A 417 29.40 0.96 -11.31
C SER A 417 27.95 1.02 -10.84
N ALA A 418 27.54 2.16 -10.31
CA ALA A 418 26.16 2.44 -9.92
C ALA A 418 25.71 3.82 -10.41
N MET A 419 24.48 3.90 -10.90
CA MET A 419 23.84 5.14 -11.26
C MET A 419 23.15 5.73 -10.02
N MET A 420 23.53 6.92 -9.59
CA MET A 420 22.97 7.62 -8.43
C MET A 420 22.48 9.00 -8.85
N ALA A 421 21.38 9.47 -8.22
CA ALA A 421 21.07 10.88 -8.29
C ALA A 421 22.26 11.69 -7.75
N ARG A 422 22.53 12.84 -8.35
CA ARG A 422 23.72 13.65 -8.00
C ARG A 422 23.74 14.03 -6.51
N ASP A 423 22.59 14.37 -5.94
CA ASP A 423 22.42 14.67 -4.52
C ASP A 423 22.68 13.45 -3.62
N ASP A 424 22.28 12.25 -4.05
CA ASP A 424 22.58 10.98 -3.36
C ASP A 424 24.08 10.62 -3.46
N ALA A 425 24.72 10.78 -4.62
CA ALA A 425 26.14 10.53 -4.79
C ALA A 425 27.02 11.47 -3.95
N LEU A 426 26.54 12.70 -3.70
CA LEU A 426 27.18 13.70 -2.85
C LEU A 426 26.69 13.67 -1.38
N ASN A 427 25.89 12.67 -1.03
CA ASN A 427 25.39 12.44 0.33
C ASN A 427 26.09 11.23 0.97
N ARG A 428 26.87 11.47 2.04
CA ARG A 428 27.64 10.42 2.72
C ARG A 428 26.80 9.21 3.18
N GLN A 429 25.55 9.45 3.62
CA GLN A 429 24.67 8.37 4.10
C GLN A 429 24.14 7.52 2.96
N ARG A 430 23.97 8.11 1.78
CA ARG A 430 23.53 7.41 0.58
C ARG A 430 24.68 6.72 -0.13
N LEU A 431 25.82 7.37 -0.21
CA LEU A 431 27.00 6.82 -0.85
C LEU A 431 27.49 5.53 -0.18
N VAL A 432 27.43 5.43 1.16
CA VAL A 432 27.79 4.21 1.90
C VAL A 432 26.99 2.98 1.45
N LEU A 433 25.79 3.16 0.90
CA LEU A 433 24.99 2.02 0.42
C LEU A 433 25.65 1.27 -0.75
N LEU A 434 26.56 1.91 -1.50
CA LEU A 434 27.35 1.28 -2.55
C LEU A 434 28.29 0.19 -2.02
N ALA A 435 28.61 0.17 -0.73
CA ALA A 435 29.38 -0.90 -0.12
C ALA A 435 28.69 -2.27 -0.25
N ARG A 436 27.38 -2.32 -0.47
CA ARG A 436 26.62 -3.55 -0.75
C ARG A 436 26.90 -4.12 -2.14
N GLU A 437 27.43 -3.30 -3.02
CA GLU A 437 27.79 -3.62 -4.39
C GLU A 437 29.33 -3.70 -4.54
N ASP A 438 30.04 -3.91 -3.42
CA ASP A 438 31.50 -4.01 -3.32
C ASP A 438 32.28 -2.75 -3.73
N ALA A 439 31.65 -1.59 -3.66
CA ALA A 439 32.36 -0.32 -3.85
C ALA A 439 33.29 -0.03 -2.65
N PRO A 440 34.47 0.58 -2.86
CA PRO A 440 35.47 0.87 -1.81
C PRO A 440 35.03 2.05 -0.93
N VAL A 441 33.86 1.97 -0.34
CA VAL A 441 33.24 2.99 0.49
C VAL A 441 32.90 2.42 1.87
N SER A 442 33.23 3.16 2.92
CA SER A 442 32.86 2.85 4.30
C SER A 442 32.24 4.10 4.96
N SER A 443 31.66 3.95 6.17
CA SER A 443 31.18 5.09 6.95
C SER A 443 32.28 6.12 7.25
N GLU A 444 33.52 5.65 7.41
CA GLU A 444 34.69 6.50 7.70
C GLU A 444 35.17 7.22 6.43
N SER A 445 35.26 6.52 5.30
CA SER A 445 35.77 7.07 4.05
C SER A 445 34.76 7.93 3.29
N ALA A 446 33.44 7.71 3.50
CA ALA A 446 32.37 8.33 2.72
C ALA A 446 32.45 9.88 2.70
N ARG A 447 32.83 10.53 3.79
CA ARG A 447 32.99 11.99 3.83
C ARG A 447 34.10 12.49 2.89
N GLY A 448 35.22 11.77 2.86
CA GLY A 448 36.33 12.08 1.98
C GLY A 448 35.99 11.79 0.51
N ILE A 449 35.30 10.66 0.26
CA ILE A 449 34.89 10.28 -1.10
C ILE A 449 33.86 11.26 -1.66
N VAL A 450 32.89 11.75 -0.87
CA VAL A 450 31.97 12.82 -1.31
C VAL A 450 32.74 14.07 -1.77
N ARG A 451 33.73 14.53 -1.01
CA ARG A 451 34.56 15.67 -1.39
C ARG A 451 35.37 15.39 -2.66
N TRP A 452 35.86 14.17 -2.81
CA TRP A 452 36.55 13.73 -4.00
C TRP A 452 35.63 13.76 -5.22
N LEU A 453 34.43 13.14 -5.15
CA LEU A 453 33.47 13.10 -6.25
C LEU A 453 33.02 14.51 -6.66
N GLU A 454 32.78 15.40 -5.69
CA GLU A 454 32.43 16.80 -5.94
C GLU A 454 33.56 17.54 -6.71
N ALA A 455 34.81 17.41 -6.25
CA ALA A 455 35.97 18.00 -6.89
C ALA A 455 36.23 17.40 -8.29
N ALA A 456 36.08 16.06 -8.41
CA ALA A 456 36.24 15.35 -9.65
C ALA A 456 35.17 15.73 -10.69
N GLU A 457 33.90 15.87 -10.28
CA GLU A 457 32.84 16.35 -11.18
C GLU A 457 33.14 17.77 -11.67
N ALA A 458 33.54 18.67 -10.76
CA ALA A 458 33.81 20.05 -11.12
C ALA A 458 35.00 20.17 -12.11
N SER A 459 36.08 19.43 -11.88
CA SER A 459 37.30 19.46 -12.74
C SER A 459 37.11 18.79 -14.10
N ASN A 460 36.14 17.85 -14.21
CA ASN A 460 35.96 17.05 -15.41
C ASN A 460 34.60 17.29 -16.11
N ARG A 461 33.87 18.33 -15.72
CA ARG A 461 32.53 18.61 -16.29
C ARG A 461 32.51 18.65 -17.83
N GLY A 462 33.54 19.17 -18.44
CA GLY A 462 33.65 19.29 -19.90
C GLY A 462 34.14 18.02 -20.62
N VAL A 463 34.64 17.01 -19.88
CA VAL A 463 35.16 15.76 -20.44
C VAL A 463 34.35 14.51 -20.06
N LEU A 464 33.50 14.62 -19.01
CA LEU A 464 32.59 13.54 -18.63
C LEU A 464 31.59 13.28 -19.76
N PRO A 465 31.43 12.02 -20.21
CA PRO A 465 30.41 11.68 -21.17
C PRO A 465 29.03 12.09 -20.67
N GLU A 466 28.32 12.89 -21.48
CA GLU A 466 26.94 13.25 -21.16
C GLU A 466 25.96 12.47 -22.02
N SER A 467 24.95 11.87 -21.39
CA SER A 467 23.87 11.17 -22.06
C SER A 467 22.53 11.47 -21.39
N ARG A 468 21.45 11.04 -22.03
CA ARG A 468 20.10 11.18 -21.48
C ARG A 468 19.68 9.88 -20.81
N THR A 469 18.93 10.00 -19.72
CA THR A 469 18.32 8.89 -19.00
C THR A 469 16.85 9.16 -18.75
N ILE A 470 16.09 8.11 -18.45
CA ILE A 470 14.68 8.23 -18.12
C ILE A 470 14.32 7.17 -17.06
N GLY A 471 13.44 7.54 -16.12
CA GLY A 471 12.99 6.67 -15.03
C GLY A 471 11.73 5.86 -15.33
N ARG A 472 11.23 5.88 -16.56
CA ARG A 472 10.00 5.19 -16.99
C ARG A 472 10.08 4.67 -18.40
N MET A 473 9.17 3.80 -18.75
CA MET A 473 8.91 3.36 -20.12
C MET A 473 7.89 4.29 -20.80
N GLY A 474 7.43 3.90 -21.98
CA GLY A 474 6.38 4.59 -22.70
C GLY A 474 6.89 5.52 -23.78
N TRP A 475 6.03 6.37 -24.30
CA TRP A 475 6.37 7.28 -25.38
C TRP A 475 7.28 8.41 -24.91
N VAL A 476 8.25 8.73 -25.75
CA VAL A 476 9.20 9.83 -25.59
C VAL A 476 9.40 10.54 -26.94
N GLU A 477 9.79 11.82 -26.88
CA GLU A 477 10.20 12.53 -28.10
C GLU A 477 11.62 12.08 -28.47
N GLY A 478 11.73 11.39 -29.58
CA GLY A 478 12.98 11.04 -30.23
C GLY A 478 13.46 12.10 -31.20
N ALA A 479 14.56 11.84 -31.92
CA ALA A 479 15.07 12.76 -32.93
C ALA A 479 14.13 12.89 -34.13
N ASP A 480 13.46 11.81 -34.50
CA ASP A 480 12.60 11.69 -35.68
C ASP A 480 11.10 11.64 -35.32
N GLY A 481 10.74 12.06 -34.09
CA GLY A 481 9.37 12.07 -33.58
C GLY A 481 9.13 11.06 -32.44
N PRO A 482 7.85 10.81 -32.13
CA PRO A 482 7.49 9.95 -31.00
C PRO A 482 8.07 8.55 -31.15
N THR A 483 8.82 8.12 -30.14
CA THR A 483 9.52 6.83 -30.12
C THR A 483 9.17 6.06 -28.84
N TRP A 484 9.07 4.74 -28.94
CA TRP A 484 8.80 3.90 -27.77
C TRP A 484 10.06 3.70 -26.94
N GLN A 485 10.00 4.08 -25.66
CA GLN A 485 11.02 3.83 -24.66
C GLN A 485 10.71 2.53 -23.94
N GLY A 486 11.39 1.48 -24.33
CA GLY A 486 11.53 0.24 -23.58
C GLY A 486 12.97 0.10 -23.06
N PRO A 487 13.41 -1.12 -22.68
CA PRO A 487 14.79 -1.37 -22.23
C PRO A 487 15.85 -1.05 -23.27
N CYS A 488 15.50 -1.16 -24.57
CA CYS A 488 16.35 -0.87 -25.73
C CYS A 488 15.93 0.43 -26.43
N GLY A 489 15.25 1.36 -25.74
CA GLY A 489 14.79 2.63 -26.30
C GLY A 489 15.93 3.65 -26.49
N PRO A 490 15.58 4.87 -26.97
CA PRO A 490 16.58 5.90 -27.32
C PRO A 490 17.33 6.45 -26.11
N TYR A 491 16.77 6.32 -24.90
CA TYR A 491 17.39 6.78 -23.67
C TYR A 491 17.80 5.61 -22.77
N HIS A 492 18.79 5.83 -21.93
CA HIS A 492 19.13 4.83 -20.93
C HIS A 492 18.00 4.71 -19.90
N LEU A 493 17.35 3.55 -19.86
CA LEU A 493 16.28 3.27 -18.89
C LEU A 493 16.88 3.04 -17.50
N ARG A 494 16.48 3.87 -16.53
CA ARG A 494 16.86 3.75 -15.14
C ARG A 494 15.73 3.08 -14.37
N ALA A 495 15.92 1.81 -14.03
CA ALA A 495 14.97 1.05 -13.20
C ALA A 495 15.43 1.04 -11.74
N GLU A 496 14.53 1.35 -10.82
CA GLU A 496 14.76 1.16 -9.39
C GLU A 496 14.83 -0.33 -9.03
N GLN A 497 15.27 -0.65 -7.80
CA GLN A 497 15.50 -2.05 -7.40
C GLN A 497 14.27 -2.97 -7.63
N GLY A 498 13.06 -2.48 -7.36
CA GLY A 498 11.81 -3.23 -7.56
C GLY A 498 11.38 -3.41 -9.03
N GLU A 499 11.98 -2.65 -9.95
CA GLU A 499 11.62 -2.59 -11.36
C GLU A 499 12.68 -3.23 -12.27
N ARG A 500 13.90 -3.43 -11.75
CA ARG A 500 15.04 -4.01 -12.52
C ARG A 500 14.72 -5.38 -13.09
N GLN A 501 14.06 -6.23 -12.31
CA GLN A 501 13.68 -7.57 -12.75
C GLN A 501 12.69 -7.52 -13.92
N ALA A 502 11.66 -6.68 -13.83
CA ALA A 502 10.69 -6.50 -14.89
C ALA A 502 11.30 -5.86 -16.14
N ALA A 503 12.20 -4.87 -15.97
CA ALA A 503 12.94 -4.29 -17.09
C ALA A 503 13.82 -5.32 -17.79
N ALA A 504 14.44 -6.22 -17.03
CA ALA A 504 15.23 -7.33 -17.60
C ALA A 504 14.33 -8.33 -18.36
N ALA A 505 13.13 -8.62 -17.85
CA ALA A 505 12.16 -9.49 -18.48
C ALA A 505 11.69 -9.00 -19.86
N MET A 506 11.71 -7.70 -20.10
CA MET A 506 11.32 -7.11 -21.40
C MET A 506 12.38 -7.24 -22.50
N LYS A 507 13.57 -7.73 -22.19
CA LYS A 507 14.55 -7.96 -23.25
C LYS A 507 14.04 -9.07 -24.16
N PRO A 508 13.94 -8.83 -25.47
CA PRO A 508 13.49 -9.86 -26.39
C PRO A 508 14.37 -11.11 -26.30
N LYS A 509 13.75 -12.25 -26.38
CA LYS A 509 14.43 -13.55 -26.40
C LYS A 509 13.83 -14.44 -27.46
N GLY A 510 14.66 -15.32 -28.04
CA GLY A 510 14.25 -16.25 -29.08
C GLY A 510 14.02 -15.58 -30.43
N GLU A 511 13.22 -16.24 -31.27
CA GLU A 511 12.97 -15.82 -32.66
C GLU A 511 11.55 -15.26 -32.81
N SER A 512 11.42 -14.07 -33.40
CA SER A 512 10.11 -13.44 -33.70
C SER A 512 9.26 -14.31 -34.62
N ALA A 513 9.89 -15.08 -35.54
CA ALA A 513 9.19 -15.99 -36.43
C ALA A 513 8.49 -17.14 -35.68
N SER A 514 9.20 -17.78 -34.75
CA SER A 514 8.66 -18.89 -33.93
C SER A 514 7.49 -18.41 -33.08
N TRP A 515 7.61 -17.22 -32.46
CA TRP A 515 6.53 -16.61 -31.72
C TRP A 515 5.28 -16.35 -32.60
N ARG A 516 5.47 -15.89 -33.86
CA ARG A 516 4.38 -15.67 -34.82
C ARG A 516 3.70 -16.95 -35.27
N GLU A 517 4.45 -18.03 -35.43
CA GLU A 517 3.87 -19.36 -35.74
C GLU A 517 2.95 -19.83 -34.60
N LEU A 518 3.39 -19.67 -33.35
CA LEU A 518 2.56 -19.95 -32.18
C LEU A 518 1.34 -19.00 -32.15
N ALA A 519 1.53 -17.72 -32.46
CA ALA A 519 0.46 -16.73 -32.52
C ALA A 519 -0.66 -17.15 -33.50
N ALA A 520 -0.31 -17.65 -34.68
CA ALA A 520 -1.31 -18.13 -35.63
C ALA A 520 -2.19 -19.27 -35.06
N LYS A 521 -1.56 -20.20 -34.34
CA LYS A 521 -2.29 -21.31 -33.68
C LYS A 521 -3.19 -20.82 -32.54
N VAL A 522 -2.64 -19.97 -31.67
CA VAL A 522 -3.37 -19.43 -30.50
C VAL A 522 -4.54 -18.57 -30.96
N HIS A 523 -4.35 -17.72 -31.96
CA HIS A 523 -5.40 -16.83 -32.48
C HIS A 523 -6.50 -17.62 -33.20
N ALA A 524 -6.18 -18.73 -33.86
CA ALA A 524 -7.20 -19.60 -34.43
C ALA A 524 -8.05 -20.31 -33.37
N ALA A 525 -7.42 -20.69 -32.24
CA ALA A 525 -8.09 -21.45 -31.17
C ALA A 525 -8.86 -20.57 -30.19
N SER A 526 -8.42 -19.32 -29.94
CA SER A 526 -8.95 -18.49 -28.84
C SER A 526 -9.14 -17.03 -29.21
N PRO A 527 -10.38 -16.59 -29.48
CA PRO A 527 -10.71 -15.17 -29.65
C PRO A 527 -10.42 -14.36 -28.39
N VAL A 528 -10.52 -14.96 -27.21
CA VAL A 528 -10.19 -14.31 -25.92
C VAL A 528 -8.71 -14.01 -25.85
N ALA A 529 -7.84 -14.98 -26.16
CA ALA A 529 -6.40 -14.81 -26.14
C ALA A 529 -5.95 -13.72 -27.15
N LEU A 530 -6.53 -13.71 -28.35
CA LEU A 530 -6.28 -12.65 -29.34
C LEU A 530 -6.75 -11.28 -28.82
N THR A 531 -7.89 -11.19 -28.17
CA THR A 531 -8.40 -9.93 -27.62
C THR A 531 -7.51 -9.43 -26.48
N VAL A 532 -7.03 -10.31 -25.61
CA VAL A 532 -6.09 -9.96 -24.54
C VAL A 532 -4.77 -9.43 -25.13
N LEU A 533 -4.25 -10.09 -26.17
CA LEU A 533 -3.04 -9.63 -26.86
C LEU A 533 -3.29 -8.26 -27.53
N ALA A 534 -4.40 -8.09 -28.23
CA ALA A 534 -4.75 -6.84 -28.88
C ALA A 534 -4.95 -5.69 -27.88
N ALA A 535 -5.61 -5.94 -26.75
CA ALA A 535 -5.76 -4.98 -25.66
C ALA A 535 -4.41 -4.63 -25.02
N SER A 536 -3.51 -5.61 -24.88
CA SER A 536 -2.15 -5.45 -24.38
C SER A 536 -1.34 -4.50 -25.27
N VAL A 537 -1.39 -4.71 -26.57
CA VAL A 537 -0.74 -3.83 -27.56
C VAL A 537 -1.48 -2.48 -27.67
N GLY A 538 -2.80 -2.47 -27.64
CA GLY A 538 -3.62 -1.26 -27.62
C GLY A 538 -3.33 -0.33 -26.45
N SER A 539 -2.79 -0.87 -25.34
CA SER A 539 -2.42 -0.09 -24.16
C SER A 539 -1.50 1.08 -24.49
N VAL A 540 -0.47 0.85 -25.31
CA VAL A 540 0.49 1.91 -25.65
C VAL A 540 -0.13 3.00 -26.53
N MET A 541 -1.21 2.69 -27.22
CA MET A 541 -1.90 3.67 -28.08
C MET A 541 -2.67 4.73 -27.28
N LEU A 542 -3.08 4.43 -26.05
CA LEU A 542 -3.84 5.35 -25.19
C LEU A 542 -3.16 6.71 -25.02
N ALA A 543 -1.83 6.73 -24.93
CA ALA A 543 -1.09 7.99 -24.81
C ALA A 543 -1.11 8.80 -26.11
N ARG A 544 -1.05 8.14 -27.27
CA ARG A 544 -1.04 8.77 -28.60
C ARG A 544 -2.42 9.33 -28.96
N ILE A 545 -3.49 8.63 -28.56
CA ILE A 545 -4.86 9.11 -28.71
C ILE A 545 -5.15 10.29 -27.77
N GLY A 546 -4.46 10.37 -26.63
CA GLY A 546 -4.58 11.46 -25.67
C GLY A 546 -5.89 11.45 -24.88
N GLY A 547 -6.41 12.63 -24.50
CA GLY A 547 -7.57 12.78 -23.62
C GLY A 547 -8.86 12.10 -24.09
N MET A 548 -8.98 11.78 -25.38
CA MET A 548 -10.16 11.14 -25.95
C MET A 548 -10.30 9.66 -25.57
N ALA A 549 -9.20 8.96 -25.32
CA ALA A 549 -9.18 7.55 -24.89
C ALA A 549 -8.82 7.44 -23.40
N ALA A 550 -9.65 6.79 -22.61
CA ALA A 550 -9.43 6.57 -21.18
C ALA A 550 -8.78 5.21 -20.91
N PRO A 551 -7.95 5.07 -19.87
CA PRO A 551 -7.56 3.78 -19.32
C PRO A 551 -8.79 2.95 -18.94
N PHE A 552 -8.65 1.61 -19.00
CA PHE A 552 -9.73 0.69 -18.64
C PHE A 552 -9.16 -0.66 -18.17
N VAL A 553 -10.04 -1.47 -17.61
CA VAL A 553 -9.69 -2.80 -17.10
C VAL A 553 -10.24 -3.86 -18.07
N VAL A 554 -9.45 -4.88 -18.36
CA VAL A 554 -9.89 -6.13 -18.97
C VAL A 554 -9.91 -7.19 -17.88
N ASP A 555 -11.10 -7.64 -17.47
CA ASP A 555 -11.29 -8.60 -16.38
C ASP A 555 -11.66 -9.98 -16.94
N LEU A 556 -10.74 -10.93 -16.79
CA LEU A 556 -10.93 -12.32 -17.16
C LEU A 556 -11.47 -13.08 -15.94
N SER A 557 -12.74 -13.35 -15.90
CA SER A 557 -13.39 -14.00 -14.74
C SER A 557 -14.13 -15.27 -15.13
N GLY A 558 -14.17 -16.25 -14.22
CA GLY A 558 -14.82 -17.53 -14.47
C GLY A 558 -14.18 -18.69 -13.68
N GLY A 559 -14.64 -19.91 -13.91
CA GLY A 559 -14.19 -21.11 -13.19
C GLY A 559 -12.68 -21.33 -13.23
N SER A 560 -12.15 -22.05 -12.22
CA SER A 560 -10.72 -22.42 -12.17
C SER A 560 -10.35 -23.38 -13.31
N GLY A 561 -9.09 -23.36 -13.76
CA GLY A 561 -8.58 -24.27 -14.81
C GLY A 561 -9.07 -23.97 -16.24
N ARG A 562 -9.56 -22.75 -16.50
CA ARG A 562 -10.13 -22.32 -17.78
C ARG A 562 -9.18 -21.46 -18.63
N GLY A 563 -7.87 -21.51 -18.37
CA GLY A 563 -6.86 -20.85 -19.19
C GLY A 563 -6.73 -19.33 -19.01
N LYS A 564 -7.36 -18.71 -17.99
CA LYS A 564 -7.30 -17.23 -17.77
C LYS A 564 -5.89 -16.71 -17.59
N THR A 565 -5.11 -17.34 -16.71
CA THR A 565 -3.69 -16.99 -16.49
C THR A 565 -2.86 -17.23 -17.75
N VAL A 566 -3.19 -18.27 -18.52
CA VAL A 566 -2.53 -18.58 -19.80
C VAL A 566 -2.80 -17.48 -20.83
N ALA A 567 -4.04 -17.01 -20.96
CA ALA A 567 -4.37 -15.89 -21.84
C ALA A 567 -3.66 -14.59 -21.39
N LEU A 568 -3.54 -14.37 -20.06
CA LEU A 568 -2.78 -13.23 -19.52
C LEU A 568 -1.29 -13.34 -19.86
N ARG A 569 -0.68 -14.52 -19.71
CA ARG A 569 0.70 -14.80 -20.12
C ARG A 569 0.89 -14.60 -21.61
N TRP A 570 -0.08 -15.01 -22.41
CA TRP A 570 -0.05 -14.77 -23.87
C TRP A 570 0.01 -13.27 -24.17
N GLY A 571 -0.85 -12.44 -23.57
CA GLY A 571 -0.80 -11.00 -23.72
C GLY A 571 0.50 -10.36 -23.22
N ALA A 572 1.12 -10.93 -22.18
CA ALA A 572 2.42 -10.51 -21.64
C ALA A 572 3.58 -10.84 -22.58
N SER A 573 3.53 -11.98 -23.29
CA SER A 573 4.62 -12.47 -24.14
C SER A 573 4.97 -11.52 -25.29
N ALA A 574 4.03 -10.65 -25.70
CA ALA A 574 4.33 -9.61 -26.68
C ALA A 574 5.42 -8.62 -26.19
N TRP A 575 5.52 -8.43 -24.86
CA TRP A 575 6.34 -7.40 -24.23
C TRP A 575 7.52 -7.97 -23.44
N ALA A 576 7.32 -9.09 -22.76
CA ALA A 576 8.23 -9.57 -21.73
C ALA A 576 8.15 -11.09 -21.56
N ASP A 577 9.08 -11.65 -20.80
CA ASP A 577 9.00 -13.00 -20.26
C ASP A 577 7.71 -13.15 -19.44
N PRO A 578 6.77 -13.98 -19.87
CA PRO A 578 5.47 -14.10 -19.21
C PRO A 578 5.47 -15.02 -17.97
N ARG A 579 6.60 -15.65 -17.66
CA ARG A 579 6.72 -16.59 -16.53
C ARG A 579 6.77 -15.85 -15.19
N ASP A 580 6.32 -16.51 -14.15
CA ASP A 580 6.24 -15.96 -12.80
C ASP A 580 7.60 -15.45 -12.27
N SER A 581 8.69 -16.16 -12.64
CA SER A 581 10.07 -15.79 -12.27
C SER A 581 10.51 -14.42 -12.78
N ALA A 582 9.89 -13.92 -13.86
CA ALA A 582 10.23 -12.65 -14.47
C ALA A 582 9.61 -11.43 -13.76
N ALA A 583 8.61 -11.67 -12.89
CA ALA A 583 7.90 -10.65 -12.13
C ALA A 583 7.26 -9.52 -12.97
N TRP A 584 6.94 -9.80 -14.25
CA TRP A 584 6.20 -8.89 -15.12
C TRP A 584 4.72 -8.87 -14.72
N ILE A 585 4.10 -10.05 -14.61
CA ILE A 585 2.74 -10.22 -14.09
C ILE A 585 2.81 -10.10 -12.57
N LYS A 586 2.07 -9.17 -11.99
CA LYS A 586 2.02 -8.96 -10.53
C LYS A 586 0.85 -9.71 -9.91
N PRO A 587 1.03 -10.38 -8.77
CA PRO A 587 -0.10 -10.95 -8.06
C PRO A 587 -0.95 -9.85 -7.41
N TRP A 588 -2.26 -10.04 -7.34
CA TRP A 588 -3.18 -9.14 -6.62
C TRP A 588 -2.82 -8.92 -5.15
N THR A 589 -2.01 -9.79 -4.56
CA THR A 589 -1.47 -9.64 -3.20
C THR A 589 -0.39 -8.58 -3.07
N SER A 590 0.11 -8.02 -4.17
CA SER A 590 1.08 -6.92 -4.17
C SER A 590 0.53 -5.69 -3.43
N SER A 591 1.40 -4.96 -2.73
CA SER A 591 0.95 -3.75 -2.02
C SER A 591 0.55 -2.64 -3.00
N PRO A 592 -0.50 -1.83 -2.72
CA PRO A 592 -0.89 -0.74 -3.61
C PRO A 592 0.27 0.19 -4.00
N PRO A 593 1.16 0.62 -3.06
CA PRO A 593 2.31 1.43 -3.44
C PRO A 593 3.27 0.77 -4.43
N ALA A 594 3.44 -0.56 -4.34
CA ALA A 594 4.30 -1.30 -5.26
C ALA A 594 3.67 -1.38 -6.66
N VAL A 595 2.35 -1.62 -6.73
CA VAL A 595 1.63 -1.63 -8.02
C VAL A 595 1.62 -0.24 -8.66
N GLU A 596 1.38 0.83 -7.88
CA GLU A 596 1.43 2.21 -8.38
C GLU A 596 2.84 2.60 -8.86
N SER A 597 3.91 2.16 -8.16
CA SER A 597 5.28 2.38 -8.62
C SER A 597 5.50 1.70 -9.96
N PHE A 598 5.07 0.45 -10.04
CA PHE A 598 5.24 -0.35 -11.24
C PHE A 598 4.41 0.20 -12.42
N ALA A 599 3.15 0.60 -12.20
CA ALA A 599 2.31 1.23 -13.22
C ALA A 599 2.91 2.54 -13.74
N ALA A 600 3.46 3.38 -12.85
CA ALA A 600 4.15 4.60 -13.23
C ALA A 600 5.45 4.33 -14.01
N PHE A 601 6.17 3.26 -13.67
CA PHE A 601 7.33 2.81 -14.43
C PHE A 601 6.95 2.32 -15.83
N LEU A 602 5.87 1.53 -15.94
CA LEU A 602 5.33 1.03 -17.21
C LEU A 602 4.76 2.15 -18.08
N GLN A 603 4.17 3.18 -17.48
CA GLN A 603 3.47 4.31 -18.13
C GLN A 603 2.35 3.89 -19.07
N ASN A 604 2.70 3.36 -20.25
CA ASN A 604 1.75 3.01 -21.30
C ASN A 604 1.73 1.51 -21.61
N ALA A 605 2.73 0.76 -21.15
CA ALA A 605 2.72 -0.69 -21.26
C ALA A 605 1.60 -1.30 -20.39
N PRO A 606 1.08 -2.48 -20.73
CA PRO A 606 -0.05 -3.08 -20.02
C PRO A 606 0.33 -3.43 -18.57
N LEU A 607 -0.55 -3.12 -17.62
CA LEU A 607 -0.44 -3.53 -16.23
C LEU A 607 -1.21 -4.83 -16.02
N MET A 608 -0.53 -5.91 -15.66
CA MET A 608 -1.11 -7.24 -15.53
C MET A 608 -1.13 -7.72 -14.08
N LEU A 609 -2.32 -8.08 -13.58
CA LEU A 609 -2.58 -8.51 -12.21
C LEU A 609 -3.24 -9.89 -12.22
N ASP A 610 -2.62 -10.86 -11.57
CA ASP A 610 -3.11 -12.25 -11.55
C ASP A 610 -3.69 -12.66 -10.21
N ASP A 611 -4.79 -13.42 -10.26
CA ASP A 611 -5.44 -14.20 -9.20
C ASP A 611 -5.98 -13.38 -8.01
N THR A 612 -7.18 -12.81 -8.20
CA THR A 612 -7.95 -12.13 -7.14
C THR A 612 -8.33 -13.04 -5.98
N ARG A 613 -8.36 -14.38 -6.17
CA ARG A 613 -8.69 -15.36 -5.13
C ARG A 613 -7.74 -15.30 -3.94
N LYS A 614 -6.48 -14.97 -4.18
CA LYS A 614 -5.44 -14.84 -3.14
C LYS A 614 -5.67 -13.67 -2.18
N LEU A 615 -6.64 -12.77 -2.46
CA LEU A 615 -6.99 -11.66 -1.59
C LEU A 615 -7.86 -12.12 -0.42
N ASN A 616 -7.45 -11.83 0.81
CA ASN A 616 -8.32 -11.98 1.98
C ASN A 616 -9.37 -10.86 2.04
N ARG A 617 -10.42 -11.03 2.86
CA ARG A 617 -11.56 -10.10 2.97
C ARG A 617 -11.12 -8.66 3.25
N ARG A 618 -10.26 -8.45 4.24
CA ARG A 618 -9.74 -7.12 4.59
C ARG A 618 -9.06 -6.43 3.40
N ARG A 619 -8.27 -7.19 2.63
CA ARG A 619 -7.58 -6.67 1.47
C ARG A 619 -8.54 -6.29 0.35
N ARG A 620 -9.62 -7.05 0.17
CA ARG A 620 -10.67 -6.74 -0.80
C ARG A 620 -11.36 -5.42 -0.48
N GLU A 621 -11.70 -5.19 0.80
CA GLU A 621 -12.31 -3.94 1.27
C GLU A 621 -11.37 -2.73 1.08
N GLU A 622 -10.07 -2.90 1.37
CA GLU A 622 -9.05 -1.84 1.16
C GLU A 622 -8.82 -1.51 -0.32
N MET A 623 -9.00 -2.47 -1.22
CA MET A 623 -8.62 -2.34 -2.63
C MET A 623 -9.72 -1.73 -3.52
N GLY A 624 -10.99 -1.71 -3.11
CA GLY A 624 -12.09 -1.23 -3.96
C GLY A 624 -11.87 0.17 -4.50
N GLY A 625 -11.65 1.15 -3.61
CA GLY A 625 -11.35 2.53 -4.02
C GLY A 625 -10.01 2.69 -4.75
N VAL A 626 -9.03 1.83 -4.43
CA VAL A 626 -7.71 1.85 -5.07
C VAL A 626 -7.80 1.40 -6.54
N VAL A 627 -8.55 0.33 -6.82
CA VAL A 627 -8.74 -0.16 -8.21
C VAL A 627 -9.44 0.87 -9.09
N TYR A 628 -10.41 1.60 -8.53
CA TYR A 628 -11.05 2.71 -9.23
C TYR A 628 -10.04 3.80 -9.61
N GLN A 629 -9.16 4.21 -8.68
CA GLN A 629 -8.09 5.19 -8.97
C GLN A 629 -7.12 4.66 -10.03
N TRP A 630 -6.73 3.39 -9.94
CA TRP A 630 -5.85 2.77 -10.94
C TRP A 630 -6.48 2.76 -12.34
N ALA A 631 -7.77 2.41 -12.43
CA ALA A 631 -8.53 2.47 -13.68
C ALA A 631 -8.72 3.90 -14.20
N SER A 632 -8.45 4.91 -13.37
CA SER A 632 -8.42 6.33 -13.78
C SER A 632 -7.01 6.81 -14.13
N GLY A 633 -6.00 5.95 -14.04
CA GLY A 633 -4.61 6.26 -14.38
C GLY A 633 -3.86 7.08 -13.35
N GLN A 634 -4.27 7.04 -12.08
CA GLN A 634 -3.68 7.83 -11.01
C GLN A 634 -3.38 6.97 -9.77
N GLY A 635 -2.27 7.28 -9.10
CA GLY A 635 -1.93 6.75 -7.80
C GLY A 635 -2.42 7.64 -6.66
N ALA A 636 -2.37 7.13 -5.44
CA ALA A 636 -2.73 7.89 -4.25
C ALA A 636 -1.76 9.07 -4.01
N GLY A 637 -2.30 10.26 -3.75
CA GLY A 637 -1.52 11.40 -3.28
C GLY A 637 -0.87 11.10 -1.92
N ARG A 638 0.43 11.36 -1.77
CA ARG A 638 1.18 11.12 -0.52
C ARG A 638 2.05 12.32 -0.16
N GLY A 639 2.07 12.64 1.14
CA GLY A 639 2.96 13.66 1.67
C GLY A 639 4.43 13.18 1.75
N ARG A 640 5.36 14.10 1.62
CA ARG A 640 6.78 13.97 1.97
C ARG A 640 7.13 14.97 3.07
N ILE A 641 8.27 14.78 3.73
CA ILE A 641 8.77 15.70 4.77
C ILE A 641 9.02 17.10 4.19
N ASP A 642 9.32 17.19 2.90
CA ASP A 642 9.68 18.39 2.15
C ASP A 642 8.55 18.88 1.21
N GLY A 643 7.31 18.34 1.36
CA GLY A 643 6.15 18.75 0.57
C GLY A 643 5.27 17.59 0.11
N ALA A 644 4.36 17.85 -0.81
CA ALA A 644 3.57 16.81 -1.45
C ALA A 644 4.44 16.02 -2.43
N ARG A 645 4.37 14.69 -2.39
CA ARG A 645 4.97 13.86 -3.43
C ARG A 645 4.16 14.04 -4.71
N GLU A 646 4.83 14.14 -5.84
CA GLU A 646 4.20 14.12 -7.14
C GLU A 646 3.29 12.90 -7.28
N VAL A 647 2.05 13.13 -7.74
CA VAL A 647 1.09 12.04 -7.95
C VAL A 647 1.55 11.23 -9.15
N ARG A 648 1.74 9.94 -8.93
CA ARG A 648 2.10 9.01 -10.02
C ARG A 648 0.93 8.87 -10.97
N THR A 649 1.20 8.99 -12.27
CA THR A 649 0.19 8.85 -13.33
C THR A 649 0.66 7.85 -14.38
N TRP A 650 -0.30 7.21 -15.05
CA TRP A 650 -0.09 6.30 -16.17
C TRP A 650 -1.31 6.28 -17.10
N ARG A 651 -1.11 5.80 -18.30
CA ARG A 651 -2.19 5.60 -19.27
C ARG A 651 -2.03 4.21 -19.88
N SER A 652 -2.56 3.20 -19.23
CA SER A 652 -2.42 1.81 -19.64
C SER A 652 -3.73 1.04 -19.51
N VAL A 653 -3.84 -0.06 -20.22
CA VAL A 653 -4.86 -1.07 -19.99
C VAL A 653 -4.41 -1.91 -18.82
N ILE A 654 -5.31 -2.15 -17.87
CA ILE A 654 -5.10 -2.99 -16.70
C ILE A 654 -5.78 -4.33 -16.97
N PHE A 655 -5.05 -5.43 -16.75
CA PHE A 655 -5.59 -6.77 -16.85
C PHE A 655 -5.75 -7.38 -15.49
N SER A 656 -6.82 -8.13 -15.31
CA SER A 656 -7.13 -8.85 -14.08
C SER A 656 -7.59 -10.25 -14.40
N THR A 657 -7.19 -11.21 -13.55
CA THR A 657 -7.77 -12.56 -13.58
C THR A 657 -8.38 -12.92 -12.25
N GLY A 658 -9.45 -13.72 -12.26
CA GLY A 658 -10.11 -14.16 -11.04
C GLY A 658 -11.16 -15.25 -11.29
N GLU A 659 -11.63 -15.89 -10.20
CA GLU A 659 -12.74 -16.85 -10.28
C GLU A 659 -14.11 -16.15 -10.34
N VAL A 660 -14.18 -14.95 -9.77
CA VAL A 660 -15.37 -14.10 -9.78
C VAL A 660 -14.99 -12.72 -10.34
N PRO A 661 -15.95 -12.04 -10.96
CA PRO A 661 -15.71 -10.71 -11.53
C PRO A 661 -15.23 -9.69 -10.49
N LEU A 662 -14.35 -8.78 -10.88
CA LEU A 662 -13.80 -7.73 -10.01
C LEU A 662 -14.87 -6.96 -9.20
N PRO A 663 -16.03 -6.56 -9.77
CA PRO A 663 -17.06 -5.88 -8.98
C PRO A 663 -17.62 -6.71 -7.83
N SER A 664 -17.64 -8.03 -7.99
CA SER A 664 -18.06 -8.95 -6.91
C SER A 664 -17.00 -9.11 -5.83
N VAL A 665 -15.72 -8.83 -6.17
CA VAL A 665 -14.59 -8.89 -5.23
C VAL A 665 -14.49 -7.61 -4.41
N PHE A 666 -14.67 -6.44 -5.03
CA PHE A 666 -14.38 -5.12 -4.46
C PHE A 666 -15.63 -4.28 -4.16
N GLY A 667 -16.82 -4.86 -4.26
CA GLY A 667 -18.09 -4.16 -4.03
C GLY A 667 -18.75 -3.67 -5.31
N GLN A 668 -19.98 -3.17 -5.17
CA GLN A 668 -20.88 -2.79 -6.26
C GLN A 668 -20.59 -1.39 -6.83
N ASP A 669 -19.34 -0.94 -6.84
CA ASP A 669 -18.97 0.39 -7.36
C ASP A 669 -19.31 0.51 -8.86
N ILE A 670 -20.34 1.31 -9.17
CA ILE A 670 -20.80 1.60 -10.55
C ILE A 670 -19.65 2.23 -11.36
N GLY A 671 -18.85 3.06 -10.73
CA GLY A 671 -17.72 3.72 -11.39
C GLY A 671 -16.65 2.75 -11.89
N LEU A 672 -16.36 1.69 -11.14
CA LEU A 672 -15.44 0.63 -11.57
C LEU A 672 -16.05 -0.19 -12.71
N ARG A 673 -17.33 -0.59 -12.60
CA ARG A 673 -18.04 -1.32 -13.67
C ARG A 673 -18.00 -0.59 -15.01
N MET A 674 -18.14 0.74 -14.97
CA MET A 674 -18.08 1.59 -16.15
C MET A 674 -16.68 1.76 -16.75
N ARG A 675 -15.64 1.23 -16.11
CA ARG A 675 -14.23 1.32 -16.56
C ARG A 675 -13.63 -0.03 -16.93
N MET A 676 -14.48 -1.03 -17.19
CA MET A 676 -14.00 -2.37 -17.47
C MET A 676 -14.73 -3.06 -18.63
N ILE A 677 -14.02 -3.95 -19.28
CA ILE A 677 -14.58 -4.99 -20.15
C ILE A 677 -14.46 -6.30 -19.40
N ARG A 678 -15.57 -6.99 -19.23
CA ARG A 678 -15.62 -8.28 -18.56
C ARG A 678 -15.72 -9.39 -19.58
N ILE A 679 -14.81 -10.34 -19.50
CA ILE A 679 -14.75 -11.52 -20.37
C ILE A 679 -14.92 -12.74 -19.47
N GLU A 680 -16.08 -13.42 -19.59
CA GLU A 680 -16.42 -14.62 -18.84
C GLU A 680 -16.26 -15.90 -19.67
N ASP A 681 -15.92 -15.74 -20.94
CA ASP A 681 -15.63 -16.87 -21.80
C ASP A 681 -14.33 -17.54 -21.40
N ASP A 682 -14.29 -18.84 -21.51
CA ASP A 682 -13.09 -19.62 -21.26
C ASP A 682 -12.06 -19.38 -22.37
N PRO A 683 -10.85 -18.85 -22.08
CA PRO A 683 -9.83 -18.65 -23.10
C PRO A 683 -9.42 -19.94 -23.79
N PHE A 684 -9.28 -21.02 -23.03
CA PHE A 684 -8.96 -22.37 -23.52
C PHE A 684 -9.78 -23.40 -22.75
N PRO A 685 -10.30 -24.45 -23.43
CA PRO A 685 -10.89 -25.57 -22.73
C PRO A 685 -9.82 -26.28 -21.87
N PRO A 686 -10.22 -27.03 -20.84
CA PRO A 686 -9.31 -27.84 -20.04
C PRO A 686 -8.47 -28.75 -20.93
N GLU A 687 -7.17 -28.91 -20.59
CA GLU A 687 -6.23 -29.81 -21.29
C GLU A 687 -5.98 -29.45 -22.78
N HIS A 688 -6.22 -28.20 -23.16
CA HIS A 688 -5.93 -27.77 -24.53
C HIS A 688 -4.40 -27.73 -24.77
N PRO A 689 -3.85 -28.34 -25.84
CA PRO A 689 -2.40 -28.44 -26.05
C PRO A 689 -1.64 -27.10 -26.06
N LEU A 690 -2.26 -26.04 -26.56
CA LEU A 690 -1.65 -24.69 -26.57
C LEU A 690 -1.44 -24.08 -25.17
N VAL A 691 -2.03 -24.66 -24.13
CA VAL A 691 -1.78 -24.22 -22.75
C VAL A 691 -0.32 -24.49 -22.40
N ASP A 692 0.15 -25.71 -22.65
CA ASP A 692 1.53 -26.10 -22.40
C ASP A 692 2.49 -25.31 -23.29
N ASP A 693 2.16 -25.14 -24.59
CA ASP A 693 2.98 -24.34 -25.52
C ASP A 693 3.16 -22.87 -25.06
N ILE A 694 2.14 -22.27 -24.44
CA ILE A 694 2.20 -20.90 -23.90
C ILE A 694 2.93 -20.88 -22.55
N GLU A 695 2.77 -21.88 -21.69
CA GLU A 695 3.44 -21.96 -20.40
C GLU A 695 4.94 -22.18 -20.54
N ASP A 696 5.34 -22.96 -21.53
CA ASP A 696 6.74 -23.28 -21.85
C ASP A 696 7.37 -22.35 -22.91
N ILE A 697 6.69 -21.23 -23.22
CA ILE A 697 7.13 -20.29 -24.26
C ILE A 697 8.59 -19.86 -24.06
N SER A 698 9.40 -19.97 -25.12
CA SER A 698 10.81 -19.61 -25.14
C SER A 698 11.11 -18.29 -25.85
N ASP A 699 10.13 -17.79 -26.62
CA ASP A 699 10.23 -16.64 -27.50
C ASP A 699 9.27 -15.55 -27.04
N TRP A 700 9.77 -14.36 -26.73
CA TRP A 700 8.96 -13.26 -26.23
C TRP A 700 9.58 -11.87 -26.48
N GLY A 701 8.81 -10.81 -26.27
CA GLY A 701 9.28 -9.43 -26.26
C GLY A 701 9.46 -8.80 -27.62
N HIS A 702 8.96 -9.40 -28.68
CA HIS A 702 9.10 -8.93 -30.07
C HIS A 702 7.89 -8.11 -30.52
N ALA A 703 6.69 -8.68 -30.46
CA ALA A 703 5.50 -8.11 -31.07
C ALA A 703 5.06 -6.76 -30.49
N GLY A 704 5.24 -6.54 -29.20
CA GLY A 704 4.90 -5.29 -28.54
C GLY A 704 5.74 -4.10 -29.05
N PRO A 705 7.08 -4.16 -29.01
CA PRO A 705 7.95 -3.15 -29.60
C PRO A 705 7.76 -2.96 -31.10
N GLU A 706 7.51 -4.03 -31.86
CA GLU A 706 7.24 -3.95 -33.31
C GLU A 706 5.93 -3.20 -33.60
N ALA A 707 4.85 -3.49 -32.84
CA ALA A 707 3.58 -2.78 -32.93
C ALA A 707 3.71 -1.31 -32.48
N ALA A 708 4.52 -1.04 -31.46
CA ALA A 708 4.84 0.33 -31.06
C ALA A 708 5.63 1.07 -32.17
N ALA A 709 6.55 0.41 -32.86
CA ALA A 709 7.26 0.97 -33.99
C ALA A 709 6.32 1.27 -35.17
N TRP A 710 5.36 0.36 -35.44
CA TRP A 710 4.30 0.63 -36.42
C TRP A 710 3.50 1.89 -36.02
N ALA A 711 3.10 2.00 -34.75
CA ALA A 711 2.39 3.19 -34.28
C ALA A 711 3.25 4.45 -34.35
N ALA A 712 4.56 4.38 -34.11
CA ALA A 712 5.49 5.49 -34.29
C ALA A 712 5.55 5.98 -35.73
N SER A 713 5.45 5.06 -36.72
CA SER A 713 5.41 5.41 -38.12
C SER A 713 4.13 6.15 -38.56
N LYS A 714 3.10 6.09 -37.73
CA LYS A 714 1.83 6.78 -37.93
C LYS A 714 1.80 8.12 -37.20
N GLY A 715 1.30 9.16 -37.82
CA GLY A 715 1.05 10.42 -37.14
C GLY A 715 -0.08 10.31 -36.10
N ASP A 716 -0.04 11.14 -35.07
CA ASP A 716 -1.11 11.15 -34.04
C ASP A 716 -2.49 11.41 -34.64
N ALA A 717 -2.57 12.23 -35.69
CA ALA A 717 -3.84 12.51 -36.41
C ALA A 717 -4.38 11.22 -37.03
N GLU A 718 -3.54 10.46 -37.76
CA GLU A 718 -3.94 9.22 -38.41
C GLU A 718 -4.42 8.17 -37.38
N LEU A 719 -3.68 8.00 -36.27
CA LEU A 719 -4.09 7.08 -35.19
C LEU A 719 -5.43 7.49 -34.58
N LYS A 720 -5.64 8.79 -34.36
CA LYS A 720 -6.90 9.34 -33.84
C LYS A 720 -8.05 9.11 -34.80
N ASP A 721 -7.84 9.30 -36.11
CA ASP A 721 -8.87 9.10 -37.14
C ASP A 721 -9.29 7.62 -37.22
N ILE A 722 -8.32 6.70 -37.18
CA ILE A 722 -8.61 5.26 -37.11
C ILE A 722 -9.43 4.95 -35.85
N TRP A 723 -8.98 5.43 -34.69
CA TRP A 723 -9.65 5.18 -33.41
C TRP A 723 -11.06 5.79 -33.38
N MET A 724 -11.25 7.03 -33.86
CA MET A 724 -12.55 7.69 -33.89
C MET A 724 -13.54 6.98 -34.82
N SER A 725 -13.08 6.49 -35.97
CA SER A 725 -13.90 5.73 -36.91
C SER A 725 -14.44 4.45 -36.27
N TRP A 726 -13.57 3.69 -35.61
CA TRP A 726 -13.99 2.47 -34.91
C TRP A 726 -14.86 2.77 -33.69
N ARG A 727 -14.53 3.82 -32.93
CA ARG A 727 -15.38 4.26 -31.83
C ARG A 727 -16.79 4.60 -32.27
N ALA A 728 -16.92 5.35 -33.35
CA ALA A 728 -18.23 5.70 -33.93
C ALA A 728 -19.01 4.47 -34.39
N TRP A 729 -18.33 3.50 -35.02
CA TRP A 729 -18.94 2.25 -35.43
C TRP A 729 -19.45 1.44 -34.19
N PHE A 730 -18.62 1.22 -33.19
CA PHE A 730 -19.03 0.49 -31.97
C PHE A 730 -20.14 1.22 -31.22
N LEU A 731 -20.07 2.55 -31.11
CA LEU A 731 -21.11 3.34 -30.46
C LEU A 731 -22.48 3.16 -31.12
N LYS A 732 -22.50 3.16 -32.45
CA LYS A 732 -23.72 2.89 -33.24
C LYS A 732 -24.27 1.48 -32.95
N GLN A 733 -23.42 0.47 -32.85
CA GLN A 733 -23.84 -0.92 -32.56
C GLN A 733 -24.33 -1.12 -31.12
N LEU A 734 -23.88 -0.28 -30.18
CA LEU A 734 -24.24 -0.35 -28.77
C LEU A 734 -25.47 0.50 -28.39
N GLY A 735 -26.05 1.24 -29.32
CA GLY A 735 -27.32 1.97 -29.15
C GLY A 735 -27.23 3.30 -28.36
N GLY A 736 -26.02 3.80 -28.07
CA GLY A 736 -25.83 5.09 -27.40
C GLY A 736 -25.87 5.01 -25.87
N GLY A 737 -25.85 6.17 -25.20
CA GLY A 737 -25.83 6.26 -23.73
C GLY A 737 -24.43 6.41 -23.15
N ASN A 738 -24.35 6.79 -21.85
CA ASN A 738 -23.07 7.11 -21.18
C ASN A 738 -22.10 5.93 -21.14
N TRP A 739 -22.60 4.73 -20.88
CA TRP A 739 -21.76 3.53 -20.86
C TRP A 739 -21.29 3.17 -22.28
N ALA A 740 -22.19 3.15 -23.27
CA ALA A 740 -21.85 2.86 -24.65
C ALA A 740 -20.79 3.84 -25.22
N ASN A 741 -20.84 5.11 -24.81
CA ASN A 741 -19.83 6.10 -25.16
C ASN A 741 -18.43 5.74 -24.63
N ARG A 742 -18.32 5.19 -23.44
CA ARG A 742 -17.04 4.73 -22.86
C ARG A 742 -16.60 3.40 -23.47
N ALA A 743 -17.50 2.43 -23.49
CA ALA A 743 -17.26 1.09 -24.01
C ALA A 743 -16.82 1.08 -25.48
N SER A 744 -17.40 1.94 -26.32
CA SER A 744 -16.95 2.12 -27.69
C SER A 744 -15.51 2.60 -27.80
N GLY A 745 -15.04 3.42 -26.84
CA GLY A 745 -13.65 3.85 -26.79
C GLY A 745 -12.70 2.71 -26.40
N TYR A 746 -13.12 1.83 -25.50
CA TYR A 746 -12.33 0.64 -25.12
C TYR A 746 -12.22 -0.34 -26.30
N ALA A 747 -13.35 -0.62 -26.97
CA ALA A 747 -13.35 -1.44 -28.18
C ALA A 747 -12.48 -0.87 -29.29
N ALA A 748 -12.56 0.44 -29.54
CA ALA A 748 -11.72 1.11 -30.53
C ALA A 748 -10.22 1.02 -30.18
N THR A 749 -9.86 1.04 -28.89
CA THR A 749 -8.47 0.88 -28.45
C THR A 749 -7.97 -0.56 -28.68
N ILE A 750 -8.79 -1.57 -28.38
CA ILE A 750 -8.46 -2.97 -28.68
C ILE A 750 -8.32 -3.14 -30.20
N TRP A 751 -9.21 -2.53 -30.98
CA TRP A 751 -9.18 -2.60 -32.42
C TRP A 751 -7.94 -1.93 -33.03
N LEU A 752 -7.53 -0.82 -32.47
CA LEU A 752 -6.27 -0.17 -32.85
C LEU A 752 -5.06 -1.05 -32.53
N GLY A 753 -5.12 -1.79 -31.41
CA GLY A 753 -4.12 -2.82 -31.08
C GLY A 753 -4.07 -3.96 -32.09
N LEU A 754 -5.23 -4.42 -32.60
CA LEU A 754 -5.30 -5.41 -33.70
C LEU A 754 -4.63 -4.86 -34.97
N ALA A 755 -4.96 -3.64 -35.37
CA ALA A 755 -4.36 -3.00 -36.54
C ALA A 755 -2.83 -2.85 -36.39
N ALA A 756 -2.34 -2.58 -35.18
CA ALA A 756 -0.91 -2.51 -34.91
C ALA A 756 -0.23 -3.89 -34.94
N LEU A 757 -0.86 -4.94 -34.45
CA LEU A 757 -0.38 -6.32 -34.58
C LEU A 757 -0.30 -6.75 -36.05
N GLU A 758 -1.35 -6.49 -36.82
CA GLU A 758 -1.35 -6.77 -38.26
C GLU A 758 -0.25 -6.00 -38.98
N GLY A 759 -0.12 -4.69 -38.66
CA GLY A 759 0.93 -3.85 -39.22
C GLY A 759 2.35 -4.24 -38.81
N ALA A 760 2.51 -4.93 -37.70
CA ALA A 760 3.74 -5.58 -37.25
C ALA A 760 3.95 -7.00 -37.85
N GLY A 761 3.05 -7.45 -38.73
CA GLY A 761 3.13 -8.75 -39.38
C GLY A 761 2.76 -9.95 -38.48
N VAL A 762 2.01 -9.71 -37.42
CA VAL A 762 1.47 -10.76 -36.55
C VAL A 762 0.22 -11.36 -37.22
N PRO A 763 0.12 -12.69 -37.36
CA PRO A 763 -1.02 -13.33 -38.02
C PRO A 763 -2.31 -13.11 -37.24
N ILE A 764 -3.33 -12.51 -37.89
CA ILE A 764 -4.67 -12.40 -37.36
C ILE A 764 -5.56 -13.41 -38.11
N VAL A 765 -5.83 -14.55 -37.49
CA VAL A 765 -6.55 -15.65 -38.15
C VAL A 765 -8.06 -15.54 -38.02
N GLN A 766 -8.54 -14.87 -36.99
CA GLN A 766 -9.96 -14.60 -36.79
C GLN A 766 -10.52 -13.63 -37.82
N THR A 767 -11.76 -13.84 -38.28
CA THR A 767 -12.38 -12.86 -39.14
C THR A 767 -12.69 -11.57 -38.39
N MET A 768 -12.65 -10.44 -39.09
CA MET A 768 -13.04 -9.15 -38.54
C MET A 768 -14.45 -9.18 -37.93
N THR A 769 -15.36 -9.89 -38.56
CA THR A 769 -16.76 -10.03 -38.13
C THR A 769 -16.84 -10.80 -36.79
N ASP A 770 -16.09 -11.88 -36.64
CA ASP A 770 -16.08 -12.66 -35.41
C ASP A 770 -15.53 -11.85 -34.24
N MET A 771 -14.43 -11.12 -34.47
CA MET A 771 -13.87 -10.23 -33.47
C MET A 771 -14.82 -9.09 -33.05
N GLN A 772 -15.52 -8.49 -34.02
CA GLN A 772 -16.54 -7.47 -33.75
C GLN A 772 -17.69 -8.06 -32.91
N ASN A 773 -18.19 -9.21 -33.28
CA ASN A 773 -19.29 -9.89 -32.57
C ASN A 773 -18.91 -10.26 -31.14
N ASN A 774 -17.70 -10.77 -30.92
CA ASN A 774 -17.22 -11.11 -29.59
C ASN A 774 -17.08 -9.84 -28.73
N LEU A 775 -16.45 -8.78 -29.22
CA LEU A 775 -16.34 -7.52 -28.49
C LEU A 775 -17.74 -6.95 -28.18
N LEU A 776 -18.65 -6.91 -29.12
CA LEU A 776 -20.01 -6.41 -28.91
C LEU A 776 -20.75 -7.23 -27.86
N ARG A 777 -20.62 -8.55 -27.87
CA ARG A 777 -21.24 -9.44 -26.87
C ARG A 777 -20.75 -9.13 -25.47
N TRP A 778 -19.42 -9.03 -25.25
CA TRP A 778 -18.85 -8.71 -23.93
C TRP A 778 -19.20 -7.29 -23.46
N LEU A 779 -19.24 -6.34 -24.39
CA LEU A 779 -19.62 -4.97 -24.06
C LEU A 779 -21.11 -4.88 -23.68
N ARG A 780 -22.00 -5.57 -24.40
CA ARG A 780 -23.45 -5.62 -24.07
C ARG A 780 -23.69 -6.26 -22.71
N ALA A 781 -23.05 -7.39 -22.43
CA ALA A 781 -23.08 -8.02 -21.10
C ALA A 781 -22.58 -7.06 -19.98
N GLY A 782 -21.58 -6.25 -20.30
CA GLY A 782 -21.10 -5.17 -19.43
C GLY A 782 -22.16 -4.09 -19.18
N ILE A 783 -22.90 -3.67 -20.22
CA ILE A 783 -24.01 -2.71 -20.11
C ILE A 783 -25.08 -3.25 -19.15
N GLU A 784 -25.56 -4.46 -19.41
CA GLU A 784 -26.58 -5.13 -18.60
C GLU A 784 -26.13 -5.27 -17.13
N SER A 785 -24.86 -5.60 -16.91
CA SER A 785 -24.29 -5.72 -15.56
C SER A 785 -24.06 -4.39 -14.86
N ALA A 786 -23.93 -3.28 -15.59
CA ALA A 786 -23.70 -1.94 -15.06
C ALA A 786 -24.98 -1.20 -14.68
N ASP A 787 -26.15 -1.65 -15.19
CA ASP A 787 -27.44 -1.07 -14.79
C ASP A 787 -27.91 -1.64 -13.45
N VAL A 788 -27.18 -1.26 -12.41
CA VAL A 788 -27.47 -1.67 -11.03
C VAL A 788 -28.90 -1.30 -10.61
N PRO A 789 -29.45 -0.12 -10.94
CA PRO A 789 -30.84 0.18 -10.68
C PRO A 789 -31.83 -0.75 -11.35
N ALA A 790 -31.62 -1.18 -12.59
CA ALA A 790 -32.46 -2.14 -13.27
C ALA A 790 -32.41 -3.51 -12.60
N GLN A 791 -31.22 -4.02 -12.28
CA GLN A 791 -31.05 -5.30 -11.56
C GLN A 791 -31.69 -5.27 -10.17
N ALA A 792 -31.52 -4.18 -9.44
CA ALA A 792 -32.14 -3.99 -8.14
C ALA A 792 -33.68 -4.00 -8.27
N TRP A 793 -34.20 -3.45 -9.37
CA TRP A 793 -35.63 -3.45 -9.65
C TRP A 793 -36.17 -4.85 -9.93
N GLU A 794 -35.54 -5.62 -10.81
CA GLU A 794 -35.94 -7.00 -11.10
C GLU A 794 -35.96 -7.88 -9.85
N ARG A 795 -34.93 -7.73 -8.99
CA ARG A 795 -34.93 -8.41 -7.68
C ARG A 795 -36.06 -7.97 -6.76
N LEU A 796 -36.35 -6.67 -6.76
CA LEU A 796 -37.43 -6.10 -5.96
C LEU A 796 -38.80 -6.60 -6.46
N GLU A 797 -39.00 -6.65 -7.78
CA GLU A 797 -40.23 -7.20 -8.36
C GLU A 797 -40.43 -8.69 -7.99
N ALA A 798 -39.37 -9.50 -8.13
CA ALA A 798 -39.40 -10.89 -7.71
C ALA A 798 -39.67 -11.04 -6.21
N TRP A 799 -39.08 -10.18 -5.37
CA TRP A 799 -39.35 -10.18 -3.93
C TRP A 799 -40.80 -9.74 -3.63
N ILE A 800 -41.33 -8.68 -4.25
CA ILE A 800 -42.73 -8.25 -4.14
C ILE A 800 -43.66 -9.37 -4.51
N ALA A 801 -43.41 -10.07 -5.61
CA ALA A 801 -44.19 -11.24 -6.06
C ALA A 801 -44.20 -12.37 -5.03
N SER A 802 -43.10 -12.59 -4.31
CA SER A 802 -43.01 -13.57 -3.22
C SER A 802 -43.77 -13.17 -1.95
N GLN A 803 -44.11 -11.90 -1.79
CA GLN A 803 -44.75 -11.33 -0.59
C GLN A 803 -46.24 -11.05 -0.75
N THR A 804 -46.94 -11.66 -1.72
CA THR A 804 -48.33 -11.38 -2.06
C THR A 804 -49.28 -11.52 -0.85
N GLY A 805 -49.02 -12.49 0.06
CA GLY A 805 -49.79 -12.66 1.31
C GLY A 805 -49.62 -11.56 2.34
N ARG A 806 -48.62 -10.67 2.16
CA ARG A 806 -48.30 -9.53 3.06
C ARG A 806 -48.60 -8.17 2.44
N ILE A 807 -49.21 -8.17 1.24
CA ILE A 807 -49.61 -6.95 0.51
C ILE A 807 -51.14 -6.94 0.41
N VAL A 808 -51.77 -5.85 0.81
CA VAL A 808 -53.22 -5.66 0.73
C VAL A 808 -53.58 -5.34 -0.73
N HIS A 809 -54.35 -6.20 -1.41
CA HIS A 809 -54.72 -6.02 -2.81
C HIS A 809 -56.11 -5.35 -3.03
N HIS A 810 -56.99 -5.24 -2.02
CA HIS A 810 -58.32 -4.64 -2.14
C HIS A 810 -58.72 -3.85 -0.87
N ALA A 811 -59.48 -2.82 -1.02
CA ALA A 811 -59.96 -1.92 0.02
C ALA A 811 -60.98 -2.55 1.00
N GLY A 812 -61.13 -3.85 1.08
CA GLY A 812 -62.06 -4.54 1.98
C GLY A 812 -61.42 -5.62 2.85
N THR A 813 -60.09 -5.75 2.79
CA THR A 813 -59.35 -6.80 3.52
C THR A 813 -58.82 -6.35 4.89
N GLU A 814 -59.21 -5.17 5.38
CA GLU A 814 -58.75 -4.64 6.68
C GLU A 814 -59.22 -5.44 7.90
N SER A 815 -60.07 -6.47 7.74
CA SER A 815 -60.52 -7.33 8.80
C SER A 815 -59.84 -8.70 8.90
N ARG A 816 -58.77 -8.95 8.14
CA ARG A 816 -57.97 -10.21 8.21
C ARG A 816 -56.95 -10.12 9.31
N SER A 817 -56.70 -11.22 9.99
CA SER A 817 -55.62 -11.35 10.96
C SER A 817 -54.27 -10.94 10.34
N ASP A 818 -53.44 -10.24 11.10
CA ASP A 818 -52.15 -9.82 10.63
C ASP A 818 -51.33 -11.02 10.15
N PRO A 819 -50.70 -10.94 8.97
CA PRO A 819 -49.83 -12.00 8.48
C PRO A 819 -48.59 -12.16 9.35
N ALA A 820 -48.03 -13.34 9.40
CA ALA A 820 -46.74 -13.59 10.05
C ALA A 820 -45.70 -12.62 9.51
N GLY A 821 -45.05 -11.82 10.38
CA GLY A 821 -44.14 -10.76 10.02
C GLY A 821 -44.76 -9.43 9.64
N GLY A 822 -46.09 -9.24 9.85
CA GLY A 822 -46.82 -8.01 9.63
C GLY A 822 -47.04 -7.64 8.15
N TRP A 823 -47.88 -6.61 7.94
CA TRP A 823 -48.15 -6.10 6.59
C TRP A 823 -46.96 -5.30 6.03
N LEU A 824 -46.64 -5.52 4.77
CA LEU A 824 -45.57 -4.81 4.05
C LEU A 824 -46.06 -3.57 3.30
N GLY A 825 -47.30 -3.59 2.83
CA GLY A 825 -47.87 -2.51 2.04
C GLY A 825 -49.20 -2.83 1.39
N ARG A 826 -49.57 -2.04 0.38
CA ARG A 826 -50.82 -2.24 -0.39
C ARG A 826 -50.63 -1.93 -1.87
N SER A 827 -51.45 -2.59 -2.70
CA SER A 827 -51.64 -2.18 -4.10
C SER A 827 -52.57 -0.94 -4.13
N ALA A 828 -52.24 -0.01 -5.00
CA ALA A 828 -52.99 1.22 -5.17
C ALA A 828 -52.92 1.71 -6.63
N ALA A 829 -53.85 2.57 -7.03
CA ALA A 829 -53.74 3.30 -8.26
C ALA A 829 -53.48 4.80 -7.91
N LEU A 830 -52.50 5.40 -8.57
CA LEU A 830 -52.20 6.81 -8.45
C LEU A 830 -52.57 7.56 -9.73
N ASN A 831 -53.25 8.69 -9.62
CA ASN A 831 -53.42 9.60 -10.73
C ASN A 831 -52.24 10.59 -10.75
N THR A 832 -51.40 10.49 -11.76
CA THR A 832 -50.25 11.38 -12.03
C THR A 832 -50.43 11.91 -13.45
N ASP A 833 -50.46 13.24 -13.59
CA ASP A 833 -50.53 13.95 -14.87
C ASP A 833 -51.67 13.47 -15.79
N GLY A 834 -52.86 13.23 -15.19
CA GLY A 834 -54.06 12.77 -15.89
C GLY A 834 -54.07 11.27 -16.28
N ARG A 835 -53.07 10.48 -15.86
CA ARG A 835 -53.00 9.04 -16.11
C ARG A 835 -53.12 8.29 -14.76
N SER A 836 -53.81 7.17 -14.78
CA SER A 836 -53.85 6.26 -13.65
C SER A 836 -52.69 5.23 -13.78
N VAL A 837 -51.80 5.23 -12.80
CA VAL A 837 -50.64 4.33 -12.72
C VAL A 837 -50.84 3.31 -11.59
N SER A 838 -50.73 2.04 -11.91
CA SER A 838 -50.76 0.98 -10.89
C SER A 838 -49.47 0.99 -10.08
N VAL A 839 -49.61 1.02 -8.76
CA VAL A 839 -48.44 1.03 -7.86
C VAL A 839 -48.58 0.03 -6.74
N VAL A 840 -47.46 -0.44 -6.24
CA VAL A 840 -47.38 -1.14 -4.95
C VAL A 840 -46.75 -0.16 -3.95
N ALA A 841 -47.54 0.25 -2.95
CA ALA A 841 -47.09 1.14 -1.90
C ALA A 841 -46.51 0.31 -0.75
N LEU A 842 -45.18 0.39 -0.51
CA LEU A 842 -44.45 -0.43 0.46
C LEU A 842 -43.81 0.40 1.58
N ARG A 843 -43.63 -0.22 2.71
CA ARG A 843 -42.88 0.34 3.83
C ARG A 843 -41.43 0.61 3.47
N PRO A 844 -40.92 1.83 3.68
CA PRO A 844 -39.53 2.18 3.37
C PRO A 844 -38.49 1.28 4.07
N ASP A 845 -38.71 1.03 5.37
CA ASP A 845 -37.79 0.20 6.16
C ASP A 845 -37.63 -1.21 5.63
N ALA A 846 -38.69 -1.80 5.08
CA ALA A 846 -38.68 -3.14 4.53
C ALA A 846 -37.97 -3.17 3.17
N VAL A 847 -38.23 -2.21 2.28
CA VAL A 847 -37.56 -2.12 0.97
C VAL A 847 -36.07 -1.80 1.14
N ASP A 848 -35.74 -0.84 1.99
CA ASP A 848 -34.35 -0.46 2.26
C ASP A 848 -33.54 -1.61 2.88
N ALA A 849 -34.16 -2.38 3.80
CA ALA A 849 -33.52 -3.54 4.40
C ALA A 849 -33.21 -4.62 3.36
N GLU A 850 -34.12 -4.90 2.43
CA GLU A 850 -33.89 -5.91 1.38
C GLU A 850 -32.87 -5.42 0.35
N LEU A 851 -32.90 -4.16 -0.07
CA LEU A 851 -31.89 -3.61 -0.96
C LEU A 851 -30.50 -3.74 -0.35
N ARG A 852 -30.33 -3.33 0.94
CA ARG A 852 -29.04 -3.47 1.65
C ARG A 852 -28.63 -4.93 1.84
N ARG A 853 -29.57 -5.83 2.10
CA ARG A 853 -29.32 -7.28 2.19
C ARG A 853 -28.78 -7.85 0.89
N TRP A 854 -29.23 -7.32 -0.27
CA TRP A 854 -28.72 -7.69 -1.58
C TRP A 854 -27.45 -6.94 -1.96
N GLY A 855 -26.94 -6.06 -1.12
CA GLY A 855 -25.71 -5.30 -1.34
C GLY A 855 -25.90 -4.00 -2.13
N TYR A 856 -27.14 -3.52 -2.27
CA TYR A 856 -27.45 -2.26 -2.93
C TYR A 856 -27.58 -1.14 -1.89
N ASP A 857 -27.02 0.05 -2.20
CA ASP A 857 -27.32 1.25 -1.42
C ASP A 857 -28.60 1.91 -1.97
N PRO A 858 -29.66 2.06 -1.15
CA PRO A 858 -30.88 2.71 -1.57
C PRO A 858 -30.66 4.14 -2.09
N ASP A 859 -29.67 4.86 -1.56
CA ASP A 859 -29.38 6.24 -1.97
C ASP A 859 -28.83 6.32 -3.40
N ASP A 860 -28.15 5.29 -3.88
CA ASP A 860 -27.68 5.20 -5.27
C ASP A 860 -28.78 4.75 -6.24
N ILE A 861 -29.75 3.97 -5.76
CA ILE A 861 -30.79 3.34 -6.57
C ILE A 861 -31.98 4.30 -6.82
N TYR A 862 -32.50 4.92 -5.79
CA TYR A 862 -33.72 5.71 -5.85
C TYR A 862 -33.70 6.89 -6.82
N PRO A 863 -32.60 7.64 -7.02
CA PRO A 863 -32.56 8.67 -8.03
C PRO A 863 -32.81 8.17 -9.44
N ALA A 864 -32.31 6.97 -9.78
CA ALA A 864 -32.55 6.34 -11.07
C ALA A 864 -34.00 5.87 -11.23
N TRP A 865 -34.55 5.22 -10.19
CA TRP A 865 -35.96 4.79 -10.20
C TRP A 865 -36.96 5.95 -10.26
N ARG A 866 -36.59 7.12 -9.71
CA ARG A 866 -37.39 8.34 -9.88
C ARG A 866 -37.35 8.86 -11.31
N ARG A 867 -36.16 8.92 -11.94
CA ARG A 867 -36.01 9.41 -13.32
C ARG A 867 -36.76 8.57 -14.33
N ASN A 868 -36.79 7.27 -14.15
CA ASN A 868 -37.50 6.35 -15.06
C ASN A 868 -38.94 6.01 -14.63
N GLY A 869 -39.49 6.78 -13.68
CA GLY A 869 -40.90 6.68 -13.27
C GLY A 869 -41.26 5.44 -12.42
N ARG A 870 -40.27 4.60 -12.04
CA ARG A 870 -40.48 3.42 -11.20
C ARG A 870 -40.77 3.76 -9.73
N LEU A 871 -40.17 4.82 -9.20
CA LEU A 871 -40.45 5.34 -7.85
C LEU A 871 -41.16 6.70 -7.96
N ILE A 872 -42.41 6.75 -7.53
CA ILE A 872 -43.25 7.94 -7.56
C ILE A 872 -43.20 8.61 -6.18
N GLY A 873 -42.46 9.71 -6.06
CA GLY A 873 -42.32 10.54 -4.87
C GLY A 873 -43.31 11.71 -4.81
N GLU A 874 -43.17 12.58 -3.82
CA GLU A 874 -43.79 13.89 -3.80
C GLU A 874 -43.14 14.78 -4.87
N ALA A 875 -43.93 15.74 -5.44
CA ALA A 875 -43.38 16.65 -6.44
C ALA A 875 -42.25 17.52 -5.88
N ASP A 876 -41.31 17.90 -6.72
CA ASP A 876 -40.25 18.83 -6.35
C ASP A 876 -40.85 20.23 -6.14
N THR A 877 -40.49 20.87 -5.04
CA THR A 877 -40.91 22.22 -4.72
C THR A 877 -39.68 23.10 -4.48
N ASP A 878 -39.65 24.26 -5.12
CA ASP A 878 -38.62 25.30 -4.92
C ASP A 878 -37.15 24.82 -5.09
N GLY A 879 -36.87 23.96 -6.10
CA GLY A 879 -35.53 23.50 -6.42
C GLY A 879 -34.96 22.48 -5.40
N LYS A 880 -35.76 22.00 -4.47
CA LYS A 880 -35.41 20.89 -3.59
C LYS A 880 -36.06 19.60 -4.08
N PRO A 881 -35.29 18.48 -4.16
CA PRO A 881 -35.89 17.21 -4.55
C PRO A 881 -37.02 16.84 -3.55
N GLY A 882 -38.20 16.52 -4.10
CA GLY A 882 -39.35 16.09 -3.34
C GLY A 882 -39.06 14.80 -2.55
N ALA A 883 -39.88 14.52 -1.55
CA ALA A 883 -39.73 13.35 -0.71
C ALA A 883 -39.85 12.04 -1.53
N ARG A 884 -39.03 11.05 -1.19
CA ARG A 884 -39.05 9.71 -1.82
C ARG A 884 -40.32 8.92 -1.50
N THR A 885 -41.03 9.32 -0.45
CA THR A 885 -42.25 8.70 0.08
C THR A 885 -43.45 9.58 -0.16
N ARG A 886 -44.63 8.98 -0.30
CA ARG A 886 -45.91 9.68 -0.27
C ARG A 886 -46.75 9.29 0.95
N VAL A 887 -47.55 10.22 1.43
CA VAL A 887 -48.44 9.96 2.57
C VAL A 887 -49.75 9.38 2.06
N ILE A 888 -50.10 8.20 2.54
CA ILE A 888 -51.42 7.57 2.28
C ILE A 888 -52.08 7.15 3.58
N ARG A 889 -53.41 6.92 3.53
CA ARG A 889 -54.15 6.28 4.64
C ARG A 889 -54.03 4.76 4.47
N TRP A 890 -53.45 4.12 5.49
CA TRP A 890 -53.19 2.70 5.49
C TRP A 890 -53.43 2.13 6.88
N LEU A 891 -54.20 1.05 6.99
CA LEU A 891 -54.62 0.41 8.25
C LEU A 891 -55.21 1.45 9.24
N GLY A 892 -56.04 2.37 8.71
CA GLY A 892 -56.69 3.43 9.53
C GLY A 892 -55.76 4.59 9.91
N GLN A 893 -54.48 4.58 9.65
CA GLN A 893 -53.50 5.60 10.01
C GLN A 893 -52.87 6.26 8.79
N ARG A 894 -52.26 7.45 8.96
CA ARG A 894 -51.42 8.08 7.93
C ARG A 894 -50.04 7.45 7.98
N ALA A 895 -49.59 6.87 6.85
CA ALA A 895 -48.27 6.28 6.70
C ALA A 895 -47.53 6.87 5.49
N ARG A 896 -46.20 7.02 5.58
CA ARG A 896 -45.32 7.37 4.46
C ARG A 896 -44.84 6.09 3.84
N LEU A 897 -45.15 5.83 2.57
CA LEU A 897 -44.78 4.63 1.84
C LEU A 897 -44.03 4.98 0.53
N TYR A 898 -43.19 4.08 0.07
CA TYR A 898 -42.66 4.09 -1.31
C TYR A 898 -43.77 3.66 -2.25
N HIS A 899 -44.04 4.44 -3.28
CA HIS A 899 -44.96 4.10 -4.33
C HIS A 899 -44.19 3.60 -5.57
N LEU A 900 -44.19 2.32 -5.79
CA LEU A 900 -43.43 1.64 -6.82
C LEU A 900 -44.36 1.31 -7.97
N ALA A 901 -44.12 1.89 -9.17
CA ALA A 901 -44.97 1.67 -10.33
C ALA A 901 -44.71 0.27 -10.91
N THR A 902 -45.74 -0.53 -11.00
CA THR A 902 -45.66 -1.90 -11.57
C THR A 902 -45.71 -1.88 -13.11
N ASP A 903 -46.16 -0.75 -13.69
CA ASP A 903 -46.25 -0.56 -15.15
C ASP A 903 -45.72 0.86 -15.44
N PRO A 904 -44.40 1.05 -15.58
CA PRO A 904 -43.85 2.35 -15.91
C PRO A 904 -44.32 2.78 -17.29
N ALA A 905 -44.64 4.06 -17.44
CA ALA A 905 -44.95 4.62 -18.76
C ALA A 905 -43.79 4.31 -19.73
N PRO A 906 -44.11 3.92 -21.01
CA PRO A 906 -43.05 3.77 -21.98
C PRO A 906 -42.29 5.09 -22.06
N ASP A 907 -40.95 5.00 -22.12
CA ASP A 907 -40.05 6.13 -22.22
C ASP A 907 -40.62 7.15 -23.20
N SER A 908 -41.04 8.32 -22.73
CA SER A 908 -41.14 9.45 -23.58
C SER A 908 -39.72 9.75 -24.00
N ALA A 909 -39.40 9.31 -25.23
CA ALA A 909 -38.15 9.67 -25.91
C ALA A 909 -37.94 11.17 -25.72
N GLY A 910 -37.02 11.52 -24.84
CA GLY A 910 -36.81 12.89 -24.46
C GLY A 910 -36.41 13.73 -25.67
N ASP A 911 -37.21 14.68 -25.97
CA ASP A 911 -36.71 15.86 -26.65
C ASP A 911 -35.72 16.55 -25.73
N GLY A 912 -34.44 16.47 -26.17
CA GLY A 912 -33.33 16.89 -25.42
C GLY A 912 -33.29 18.36 -25.11
N LEU A 913 -32.84 18.68 -23.96
CA LEU A 913 -31.99 19.83 -23.75
C LEU A 913 -30.58 19.27 -23.45
N VAL A 914 -29.77 19.31 -24.47
CA VAL A 914 -28.32 19.19 -24.37
C VAL A 914 -27.84 20.45 -23.65
N GLU A 915 -27.70 20.39 -22.34
CA GLU A 915 -26.83 21.33 -21.66
C GLU A 915 -25.40 21.01 -22.08
N GLN A 916 -24.83 21.93 -22.84
CA GLN A 916 -23.38 21.94 -23.09
C GLN A 916 -22.65 22.02 -21.76
N PRO A 917 -21.63 21.22 -21.54
CA PRO A 917 -20.76 21.40 -20.36
C PRO A 917 -20.04 22.74 -20.55
N ALA A 918 -20.14 23.59 -19.51
CA ALA A 918 -19.41 24.84 -19.42
C ALA A 918 -17.90 24.56 -19.63
N ALA A 919 -17.32 25.35 -20.53
CA ALA A 919 -15.90 25.42 -20.74
C ALA A 919 -15.21 25.78 -19.40
N TYR A 920 -14.37 24.92 -18.91
CA TYR A 920 -13.36 25.30 -17.93
C TYR A 920 -12.14 25.77 -18.72
N ASP A 921 -12.00 27.10 -18.79
CA ASP A 921 -10.75 27.76 -19.10
C ASP A 921 -9.79 27.63 -17.91
N ASN A 922 -8.52 27.33 -18.22
CA ASN A 922 -7.27 27.27 -17.47
C ASN A 922 -6.92 25.94 -16.82
#